data_ebee7dd6b4c46fae71ae56a1f5df0678
#
_entry.id   ebee7dd6b4c46fae71ae56a1f5df0678
#
_cell.length_a   1.000
_cell.length_b   1.000
_cell.length_c   1.000
_cell.angle_alpha   90.00
_cell.angle_beta   90.00
_cell.angle_gamma   90.00
#
_symmetry.space_group_name_H-M   'P 1'
#
loop_
_entity.id
_entity.type
_entity.pdbx_description
1 polymer ?
#
loop_
_entity_poly.entity_id
_entity_poly.type
_entity_poly.pdbx_seq_one_letter_code
_entity_poly.pdbx_strand_id
1 'polypeptide(L)'
;MESIFSKITVIYRIFLIITFCVIARVIYVQFINPTETTDEDIAYKVEKKNPNRGDILSRDGRPLCISIPYYKIGLDCTICNLDTFNKYVDQLAFKLSQFFKDKSAKVYKSELMDAKAKKRRYKALGNRDVDYMEMQQIKEFPILKLGAKRGGTSISRVYKRSNPYGRLARITIGFVADSGRSTGLEGSFDFYLKGTQGQQVLQRMPRNRFRPINSPQNIEPVDGYDIQTTIDIDLQESAERALKGRIENSDIEGATAVVMEVKTGAIRAIVNLRNNGYGKYQEIYNYAVREATEPGSTFKTITLTALLEDGLVTLDTPVDASGGRWTYLTKTITDSHNCGLTTVKGALEHSSNVAFAKLAVFNYEKNPQRFIDRIQSMRVGEKFNLDIKGEGTSVIHSPTDAIWTPHTLASMGYGYAILLTPLQTLTFYNAIANNGKMMKPYFVENYQRGGKVLKEFGPQEISGSICSEKTAKLVQEALRGVVDNGTGRMMKNPNFGICGKTGTARMAFPKGGYEQNGKRKYQATFAGFFPAEDPMYSVIVVAYSKPTFGNFYGATWAAPVFRDIANHLYANTPEWNKSIKANKESRESAIAQLRRTSSEAEKFIKKEILESDSLSCVVGLGLKDALCLLENQGYKVEFTGYGKVVEQQPKAGAKITKGSTVHIRLSDNETAGTIKRSTDKGK
;
A
#
# COMPACT_ATOMS: atom_id res chain seq x y z
N MET A 1 -13.74 -94.36 39.14
CA MET A 1 -12.60 -93.41 39.25
C MET A 1 -11.71 -93.41 38.01
N GLU A 2 -11.43 -94.53 37.35
CA GLU A 2 -10.57 -94.58 36.11
C GLU A 2 -11.05 -93.77 34.99
N SER A 3 -12.35 -93.60 34.72
CA SER A 3 -12.92 -92.84 33.66
C SER A 3 -12.71 -91.29 33.78
N ILE A 4 -12.63 -90.83 35.05
CA ILE A 4 -12.40 -89.40 35.34
C ILE A 4 -10.91 -89.07 35.18
N PHE A 5 -10.00 -89.93 35.63
CA PHE A 5 -8.56 -89.78 35.44
C PHE A 5 -8.16 -89.77 33.96
N SER A 6 -8.78 -90.64 33.14
CA SER A 6 -8.56 -90.63 31.69
C SER A 6 -8.97 -89.30 31.02
N LYS A 7 -10.10 -88.77 31.42
CA LYS A 7 -10.57 -87.44 30.88
C LYS A 7 -9.67 -86.26 31.32
N ILE A 8 -9.21 -86.29 32.58
CA ILE A 8 -8.28 -85.28 33.09
C ILE A 8 -6.94 -85.39 32.37
N THR A 9 -6.45 -86.59 32.10
CA THR A 9 -5.20 -86.80 31.35
C THR A 9 -5.32 -86.30 29.90
N VAL A 10 -6.47 -86.46 29.25
CA VAL A 10 -6.73 -85.92 27.90
C VAL A 10 -6.76 -84.42 27.93
N ILE A 11 -7.44 -83.79 28.88
CA ILE A 11 -7.49 -82.31 29.01
C ILE A 11 -6.07 -81.78 29.27
N TYR A 12 -5.30 -82.43 30.13
CA TYR A 12 -3.92 -82.01 30.42
C TYR A 12 -3.02 -82.08 29.17
N ARG A 13 -3.15 -83.16 28.35
CA ARG A 13 -2.42 -83.31 27.08
C ARG A 13 -2.83 -82.16 26.07
N ILE A 14 -4.10 -81.82 25.99
CA ILE A 14 -4.58 -80.73 25.14
C ILE A 14 -3.98 -79.40 25.60
N PHE A 15 -3.95 -79.20 26.93
CA PHE A 15 -3.34 -77.97 27.48
C PHE A 15 -1.84 -77.91 27.22
N LEU A 16 -1.11 -79.02 27.33
CA LEU A 16 0.30 -79.09 26.98
C LEU A 16 0.57 -78.81 25.49
N ILE A 17 -0.28 -79.31 24.60
CA ILE A 17 -0.17 -79.02 23.15
C ILE A 17 -0.43 -77.60 22.89
N ILE A 18 -1.46 -76.97 23.48
CA ILE A 18 -1.76 -75.58 23.34
C ILE A 18 -0.58 -74.70 23.85
N THR A 19 -0.04 -75.05 25.03
CA THR A 19 1.11 -74.35 25.61
C THR A 19 2.33 -74.43 24.70
N PHE A 20 2.60 -75.63 24.16
CA PHE A 20 3.70 -75.82 23.19
C PHE A 20 3.49 -75.03 21.90
N CYS A 21 2.28 -74.99 21.36
CA CYS A 21 1.95 -74.21 20.20
C CYS A 21 2.12 -72.70 20.48
N VAL A 22 1.74 -72.24 21.66
CA VAL A 22 1.94 -70.83 22.05
C VAL A 22 3.42 -70.49 22.19
N ILE A 23 4.20 -71.37 22.87
CA ILE A 23 5.65 -71.18 23.01
C ILE A 23 6.33 -71.25 21.63
N ALA A 24 6.00 -72.21 20.79
CA ALA A 24 6.51 -72.28 19.42
C ALA A 24 6.18 -71.09 18.60
N ARG A 25 4.98 -70.55 18.77
CA ARG A 25 4.56 -69.29 18.09
C ARG A 25 5.32 -68.08 18.60
N VAL A 26 5.57 -67.96 19.88
CA VAL A 26 6.38 -66.90 20.49
C VAL A 26 7.82 -66.98 19.99
N ILE A 27 8.43 -68.16 19.98
CA ILE A 27 9.78 -68.45 19.48
C ILE A 27 9.83 -68.11 17.97
N TYR A 28 8.84 -68.50 17.18
CA TYR A 28 8.73 -68.18 15.77
C TYR A 28 8.67 -66.70 15.52
N VAL A 29 7.84 -65.97 16.29
CA VAL A 29 7.70 -64.49 16.14
C VAL A 29 8.94 -63.76 16.64
N GLN A 30 9.63 -64.24 17.68
CA GLN A 30 10.80 -63.56 18.24
C GLN A 30 12.12 -63.90 17.52
N PHE A 31 12.30 -65.13 17.02
CA PHE A 31 13.60 -65.57 16.52
C PHE A 31 13.64 -66.00 15.05
N ILE A 32 12.52 -66.42 14.44
CA ILE A 32 12.50 -66.95 13.07
C ILE A 32 11.85 -65.96 12.15
N ASN A 33 10.83 -65.31 12.59
CA ASN A 33 10.20 -64.20 11.85
C ASN A 33 9.95 -63.07 12.86
N PRO A 34 11.04 -62.45 13.36
CA PRO A 34 10.85 -61.23 14.09
C PRO A 34 10.06 -60.31 13.13
N THR A 35 8.80 -60.09 13.44
CA THR A 35 8.18 -58.86 12.97
C THR A 35 9.12 -57.80 13.52
N GLU A 36 10.07 -57.36 12.68
CA GLU A 36 10.71 -56.10 12.90
C GLU A 36 9.57 -55.10 12.97
N THR A 37 9.10 -54.86 14.19
CA THR A 37 8.57 -53.56 14.54
C THR A 37 9.78 -52.65 14.45
N THR A 38 10.26 -52.46 13.23
CA THR A 38 11.16 -51.35 12.94
C THR A 38 10.42 -50.15 13.45
N ASP A 39 11.12 -49.23 14.09
CA ASP A 39 10.61 -47.90 14.42
C ASP A 39 9.96 -47.19 13.20
N GLU A 40 10.08 -47.78 12.01
CA GLU A 40 9.39 -47.40 10.76
C GLU A 40 7.88 -47.67 10.75
N ASP A 41 7.35 -48.63 11.56
CA ASP A 41 5.90 -48.88 11.60
C ASP A 41 5.14 -47.87 12.48
N ILE A 42 5.82 -47.14 13.36
CA ILE A 42 5.32 -45.94 13.98
C ILE A 42 5.87 -44.74 13.14
N ALA A 43 5.44 -44.63 11.91
CA ALA A 43 5.89 -43.54 11.05
C ALA A 43 5.42 -42.24 11.63
N TYR A 44 6.35 -41.50 12.21
CA TYR A 44 6.17 -40.10 12.53
C TYR A 44 6.41 -39.27 11.28
N LYS A 45 5.56 -38.29 11.05
CA LYS A 45 5.73 -37.31 10.01
C LYS A 45 5.92 -35.94 10.66
N VAL A 46 7.00 -35.29 10.34
CA VAL A 46 7.17 -33.87 10.69
C VAL A 46 6.48 -33.02 9.65
N GLU A 47 5.50 -32.26 10.07
CA GLU A 47 4.80 -31.31 9.22
C GLU A 47 5.23 -29.88 9.58
N LYS A 48 5.59 -29.12 8.56
CA LYS A 48 5.96 -27.70 8.73
C LYS A 48 4.69 -26.88 8.97
N LYS A 49 4.71 -26.08 10.02
CA LYS A 49 3.69 -25.05 10.29
C LYS A 49 4.18 -23.72 9.75
N ASN A 50 3.45 -23.14 8.82
CA ASN A 50 3.78 -21.82 8.30
C ASN A 50 3.33 -20.75 9.28
N PRO A 51 4.17 -19.74 9.55
CA PRO A 51 3.80 -18.54 10.28
C PRO A 51 2.83 -17.67 9.46
N ASN A 52 2.14 -16.76 10.10
CA ASN A 52 1.47 -15.68 9.43
C ASN A 52 2.52 -14.67 8.95
N ARG A 53 2.40 -14.27 7.69
CA ARG A 53 3.24 -13.20 7.16
C ARG A 53 2.77 -11.86 7.73
N GLY A 54 3.69 -11.05 8.25
CA GLY A 54 3.41 -9.73 8.81
C GLY A 54 2.77 -8.78 7.80
N ASP A 55 2.09 -7.77 8.29
CA ASP A 55 1.37 -6.79 7.49
C ASP A 55 2.26 -5.61 7.09
N ILE A 56 1.91 -4.92 6.01
CA ILE A 56 2.52 -3.65 5.62
C ILE A 56 1.48 -2.57 5.88
N LEU A 57 1.83 -1.63 6.73
CA LEU A 57 0.97 -0.59 7.23
C LEU A 57 1.41 0.78 6.68
N SER A 58 0.47 1.69 6.53
CA SER A 58 0.74 3.09 6.24
C SER A 58 1.29 3.82 7.48
N ARG A 59 1.66 5.09 7.33
CA ARG A 59 2.12 5.97 8.39
C ARG A 59 1.18 5.99 9.61
N ASP A 60 -0.11 5.97 9.38
CA ASP A 60 -1.16 6.04 10.41
C ASP A 60 -1.67 4.66 10.85
N GLY A 61 -1.00 3.57 10.45
CA GLY A 61 -1.33 2.21 10.84
C GLY A 61 -2.43 1.55 10.02
N ARG A 62 -2.98 2.20 8.99
CA ARG A 62 -3.93 1.56 8.07
C ARG A 62 -3.25 0.50 7.21
N PRO A 63 -3.90 -0.65 6.95
CA PRO A 63 -3.27 -1.76 6.25
C PRO A 63 -3.13 -1.49 4.73
N LEU A 64 -1.90 -1.45 4.23
CA LEU A 64 -1.58 -1.38 2.79
C LEU A 64 -1.54 -2.76 2.14
N CYS A 65 -1.00 -3.76 2.87
CA CYS A 65 -0.97 -5.15 2.42
C CYS A 65 -1.05 -6.08 3.63
N ILE A 66 -2.04 -6.97 3.62
CA ILE A 66 -2.34 -7.88 4.74
C ILE A 66 -2.47 -9.32 4.28
N SER A 67 -2.33 -10.25 5.23
CA SER A 67 -2.53 -11.68 5.01
C SER A 67 -3.94 -12.08 5.41
N ILE A 68 -4.82 -12.29 4.43
CA ILE A 68 -6.21 -12.70 4.65
C ILE A 68 -6.33 -14.22 4.60
N PRO A 69 -7.01 -14.86 5.58
CA PRO A 69 -7.28 -16.28 5.53
C PRO A 69 -8.33 -16.62 4.47
N TYR A 70 -7.98 -17.53 3.60
CA TYR A 70 -8.86 -18.22 2.67
C TYR A 70 -8.92 -19.71 3.01
N TYR A 71 -9.87 -20.40 2.44
CA TYR A 71 -10.10 -21.82 2.73
C TYR A 71 -10.17 -22.63 1.46
N LYS A 72 -9.36 -23.69 1.40
CA LYS A 72 -9.46 -24.74 0.38
C LYS A 72 -10.46 -25.75 0.86
N ILE A 73 -11.47 -26.01 0.06
CA ILE A 73 -12.51 -26.99 0.36
C ILE A 73 -12.24 -28.25 -0.43
N GLY A 74 -12.25 -29.36 0.24
CA GLY A 74 -12.09 -30.68 -0.35
C GLY A 74 -13.05 -31.69 0.25
N LEU A 75 -13.14 -32.85 -0.40
CA LEU A 75 -13.93 -33.99 0.03
C LEU A 75 -13.05 -35.23 0.07
N ASP A 76 -13.00 -35.91 1.22
CA ASP A 76 -12.51 -37.27 1.31
C ASP A 76 -13.63 -38.25 0.91
N CYS A 77 -13.53 -38.75 -0.31
CA CYS A 77 -14.54 -39.61 -0.86
C CYS A 77 -14.59 -41.01 -0.23
N THR A 78 -13.65 -41.36 0.66
CA THR A 78 -13.63 -42.66 1.34
C THR A 78 -14.53 -42.70 2.58
N ILE A 79 -14.86 -41.55 3.18
CA ILE A 79 -15.52 -41.47 4.49
C ILE A 79 -17.04 -41.62 4.38
N CYS A 80 -17.68 -40.83 3.52
CA CYS A 80 -19.13 -40.90 3.36
C CYS A 80 -19.54 -42.30 2.87
N ASN A 81 -20.55 -42.92 3.49
CA ASN A 81 -21.06 -44.21 3.02
C ASN A 81 -21.69 -44.08 1.64
N LEU A 82 -21.79 -45.21 0.92
CA LEU A 82 -22.22 -45.18 -0.49
C LEU A 82 -23.68 -44.71 -0.64
N ASP A 83 -24.57 -45.16 0.24
CA ASP A 83 -26.01 -44.86 0.17
C ASP A 83 -26.26 -43.36 0.42
N THR A 84 -25.64 -42.82 1.46
CA THR A 84 -25.72 -41.36 1.74
C THR A 84 -25.09 -40.55 0.62
N PHE A 85 -23.96 -40.99 0.07
CA PHE A 85 -23.32 -40.32 -1.04
C PHE A 85 -24.22 -40.29 -2.28
N ASN A 86 -24.75 -41.46 -2.71
CA ASN A 86 -25.64 -41.57 -3.86
C ASN A 86 -26.92 -40.74 -3.68
N LYS A 87 -27.47 -40.71 -2.47
CA LYS A 87 -28.68 -39.95 -2.14
C LYS A 87 -28.48 -38.43 -2.31
N TYR A 88 -27.31 -37.89 -2.02
CA TYR A 88 -27.10 -36.46 -1.93
C TYR A 88 -26.10 -35.87 -2.96
N VAL A 89 -25.44 -36.69 -3.78
CA VAL A 89 -24.43 -36.23 -4.75
C VAL A 89 -25.00 -35.29 -5.80
N ASP A 90 -26.24 -35.51 -6.24
CA ASP A 90 -26.92 -34.63 -7.22
C ASP A 90 -27.14 -33.23 -6.65
N GLN A 91 -27.65 -33.16 -5.42
CA GLN A 91 -27.89 -31.91 -4.74
C GLN A 91 -26.55 -31.17 -4.44
N LEU A 92 -25.51 -31.92 -4.04
CA LEU A 92 -24.18 -31.35 -3.82
C LEU A 92 -23.63 -30.77 -5.13
N ALA A 93 -23.65 -31.54 -6.22
CA ALA A 93 -23.16 -31.11 -7.51
C ALA A 93 -23.88 -29.86 -8.03
N PHE A 94 -25.21 -29.80 -7.84
CA PHE A 94 -26.00 -28.62 -8.18
C PHE A 94 -25.60 -27.40 -7.36
N LYS A 95 -25.48 -27.52 -6.04
CA LYS A 95 -25.05 -26.43 -5.15
C LYS A 95 -23.64 -25.92 -5.47
N LEU A 96 -22.69 -26.82 -5.74
CA LEU A 96 -21.32 -26.45 -6.15
C LEU A 96 -21.32 -25.71 -7.49
N SER A 97 -22.10 -26.19 -8.47
CA SER A 97 -22.23 -25.53 -9.77
C SER A 97 -22.80 -24.12 -9.66
N GLN A 98 -23.83 -23.91 -8.85
CA GLN A 98 -24.41 -22.58 -8.60
C GLN A 98 -23.43 -21.65 -7.88
N PHE A 99 -22.67 -22.19 -6.93
CA PHE A 99 -21.76 -21.40 -6.09
C PHE A 99 -20.50 -20.99 -6.86
N PHE A 100 -19.77 -21.94 -7.45
CA PHE A 100 -18.50 -21.66 -8.12
C PHE A 100 -18.67 -21.12 -9.54
N LYS A 101 -19.77 -21.46 -10.22
CA LYS A 101 -20.10 -21.05 -11.61
C LYS A 101 -18.99 -21.36 -12.63
N ASP A 102 -18.18 -22.38 -12.34
CA ASP A 102 -17.05 -22.81 -13.17
C ASP A 102 -17.35 -24.06 -13.99
N LYS A 103 -18.29 -24.90 -13.52
CA LYS A 103 -18.69 -26.16 -14.17
C LYS A 103 -20.18 -26.38 -14.01
N SER A 104 -20.77 -27.16 -14.95
CA SER A 104 -22.14 -27.59 -14.82
C SER A 104 -22.33 -28.63 -13.71
N ALA A 105 -23.53 -28.73 -13.17
CA ALA A 105 -23.85 -29.75 -12.16
C ALA A 105 -23.57 -31.18 -12.63
N LYS A 106 -23.77 -31.46 -13.92
CA LYS A 106 -23.47 -32.77 -14.55
C LYS A 106 -21.96 -33.10 -14.46
N VAL A 107 -21.12 -32.12 -14.74
CA VAL A 107 -19.65 -32.29 -14.66
C VAL A 107 -19.22 -32.50 -13.21
N TYR A 108 -19.72 -31.70 -12.26
CA TYR A 108 -19.44 -31.89 -10.84
C TYR A 108 -19.86 -33.28 -10.36
N LYS A 109 -21.07 -33.74 -10.73
CA LYS A 109 -21.54 -35.10 -10.38
C LYS A 109 -20.60 -36.17 -10.93
N SER A 110 -20.25 -36.11 -12.21
CA SER A 110 -19.33 -37.06 -12.83
C SER A 110 -17.97 -37.12 -12.14
N GLU A 111 -17.37 -35.95 -11.82
CA GLU A 111 -16.10 -35.88 -11.11
C GLU A 111 -16.17 -36.43 -9.67
N LEU A 112 -17.28 -36.20 -8.95
CA LEU A 112 -17.51 -36.69 -7.60
C LEU A 112 -17.73 -38.22 -7.59
N MET A 113 -18.48 -38.74 -8.57
CA MET A 113 -18.69 -40.19 -8.72
C MET A 113 -17.38 -40.92 -9.08
N ASP A 114 -16.58 -40.37 -10.00
CA ASP A 114 -15.25 -40.92 -10.33
C ASP A 114 -14.32 -40.92 -9.11
N ALA A 115 -14.29 -39.80 -8.36
CA ALA A 115 -13.49 -39.70 -7.15
C ALA A 115 -13.94 -40.69 -6.06
N LYS A 116 -15.26 -40.95 -5.96
CA LYS A 116 -15.83 -41.94 -5.05
C LYS A 116 -15.45 -43.35 -5.47
N ALA A 117 -15.58 -43.71 -6.75
CA ALA A 117 -15.22 -45.02 -7.29
C ALA A 117 -13.72 -45.29 -7.12
N LYS A 118 -12.86 -44.33 -7.36
CA LYS A 118 -11.39 -44.39 -7.17
C LYS A 118 -10.94 -44.28 -5.70
N LYS A 119 -11.88 -44.16 -4.75
CA LYS A 119 -11.60 -44.02 -3.31
C LYS A 119 -10.58 -42.92 -3.02
N ARG A 120 -10.70 -41.74 -3.74
CA ARG A 120 -9.79 -40.61 -3.53
C ARG A 120 -9.97 -40.01 -2.13
N ARG A 121 -8.88 -39.90 -1.38
CA ARG A 121 -8.87 -39.30 -0.03
C ARG A 121 -9.01 -37.78 -0.04
N TYR A 122 -8.69 -37.15 -1.17
CA TYR A 122 -8.87 -35.72 -1.35
C TYR A 122 -9.31 -35.42 -2.77
N LYS A 123 -10.48 -34.82 -2.91
CA LYS A 123 -10.99 -34.21 -4.13
C LYS A 123 -11.24 -32.74 -3.83
N ALA A 124 -10.49 -31.84 -4.46
CA ALA A 124 -10.74 -30.40 -4.36
C ALA A 124 -12.11 -30.08 -4.92
N LEU A 125 -12.87 -29.22 -4.23
CA LEU A 125 -14.16 -28.71 -4.63
C LEU A 125 -14.01 -27.24 -5.07
N GLY A 126 -14.40 -26.97 -6.31
CA GLY A 126 -14.27 -25.66 -6.94
C GLY A 126 -12.87 -25.38 -7.52
N ASN A 127 -12.78 -24.24 -8.19
CA ASN A 127 -11.60 -23.77 -8.92
C ASN A 127 -10.84 -22.65 -8.17
N ARG A 128 -11.35 -22.21 -7.04
CA ARG A 128 -10.75 -21.13 -6.22
C ARG A 128 -10.87 -21.41 -4.73
N ASP A 129 -10.00 -20.76 -3.99
CA ASP A 129 -10.14 -20.71 -2.54
C ASP A 129 -11.28 -19.75 -2.18
N VAL A 130 -11.95 -20.00 -1.07
CA VAL A 130 -13.13 -19.26 -0.61
C VAL A 130 -12.83 -18.50 0.67
N ASP A 131 -13.52 -17.39 0.89
CA ASP A 131 -13.42 -16.62 2.13
C ASP A 131 -14.14 -17.30 3.31
N TYR A 132 -14.13 -16.67 4.48
CA TYR A 132 -14.76 -17.22 5.67
C TYR A 132 -16.29 -17.37 5.54
N MET A 133 -16.97 -16.38 4.99
CA MET A 133 -18.42 -16.41 4.82
C MET A 133 -18.85 -17.46 3.80
N GLU A 134 -18.15 -17.50 2.67
CA GLU A 134 -18.32 -18.51 1.64
C GLU A 134 -18.06 -19.93 2.17
N MET A 135 -17.03 -20.11 3.00
CA MET A 135 -16.70 -21.37 3.63
C MET A 135 -17.82 -21.83 4.58
N GLN A 136 -18.40 -20.93 5.35
CA GLN A 136 -19.54 -21.24 6.21
C GLN A 136 -20.75 -21.66 5.37
N GLN A 137 -21.04 -20.96 4.28
CA GLN A 137 -22.12 -21.33 3.36
C GLN A 137 -21.90 -22.72 2.74
N ILE A 138 -20.68 -23.04 2.29
CA ILE A 138 -20.38 -24.34 1.70
C ILE A 138 -20.49 -25.48 2.72
N LYS A 139 -20.16 -25.24 3.97
CA LYS A 139 -20.32 -26.23 5.04
C LYS A 139 -21.75 -26.76 5.18
N GLU A 140 -22.75 -25.95 4.82
CA GLU A 140 -24.15 -26.34 4.88
C GLU A 140 -24.61 -27.15 3.64
N PHE A 141 -23.76 -27.37 2.66
CA PHE A 141 -24.11 -28.15 1.48
C PHE A 141 -24.29 -29.64 1.80
N PRO A 142 -25.17 -30.34 1.09
CA PRO A 142 -25.37 -31.79 1.25
C PRO A 142 -24.03 -32.55 1.26
N ILE A 143 -23.92 -33.58 2.06
CA ILE A 143 -22.68 -34.34 2.37
C ILE A 143 -21.71 -33.51 3.20
N LEU A 144 -21.40 -32.24 2.83
CA LEU A 144 -20.40 -31.42 3.55
C LEU A 144 -20.86 -31.07 4.95
N LYS A 145 -22.17 -30.84 5.17
CA LYS A 145 -22.75 -30.59 6.50
C LYS A 145 -22.59 -31.75 7.48
N LEU A 146 -22.30 -32.95 7.00
CA LEU A 146 -22.02 -34.12 7.86
C LEU A 146 -20.63 -34.05 8.51
N GLY A 147 -19.83 -33.04 8.11
CA GLY A 147 -18.49 -32.75 8.64
C GLY A 147 -17.42 -33.77 8.25
N ALA A 148 -16.24 -33.62 8.82
CA ALA A 148 -15.08 -34.44 8.48
C ALA A 148 -15.26 -35.94 8.80
N LYS A 149 -15.94 -36.26 9.90
CA LYS A 149 -16.04 -37.67 10.39
C LYS A 149 -17.07 -38.53 9.63
N ARG A 150 -18.14 -37.92 9.12
CA ARG A 150 -19.24 -38.63 8.44
C ARG A 150 -19.38 -38.25 6.97
N GLY A 151 -19.14 -36.97 6.63
CA GLY A 151 -19.23 -36.46 5.26
C GLY A 151 -17.89 -36.52 4.51
N GLY A 152 -16.77 -36.54 5.22
CA GLY A 152 -15.44 -36.46 4.61
C GLY A 152 -15.03 -35.03 4.23
N THR A 153 -15.68 -34.02 4.80
CA THR A 153 -15.36 -32.61 4.54
C THR A 153 -13.96 -32.28 5.00
N SER A 154 -13.12 -31.79 4.10
CA SER A 154 -11.76 -31.32 4.36
C SER A 154 -11.69 -29.82 4.11
N ILE A 155 -11.30 -29.07 5.14
CA ILE A 155 -11.14 -27.61 5.05
C ILE A 155 -9.74 -27.29 5.55
N SER A 156 -8.93 -26.72 4.67
CA SER A 156 -7.59 -26.25 5.00
C SER A 156 -7.50 -24.73 4.82
N ARG A 157 -6.95 -24.05 5.84
CA ARG A 157 -6.70 -22.61 5.79
C ARG A 157 -5.45 -22.31 4.97
N VAL A 158 -5.53 -21.34 4.12
CA VAL A 158 -4.40 -20.76 3.37
C VAL A 158 -4.46 -19.24 3.50
N TYR A 159 -3.32 -18.61 3.60
CA TYR A 159 -3.27 -17.15 3.66
C TYR A 159 -2.91 -16.59 2.29
N LYS A 160 -3.64 -15.58 1.86
CA LYS A 160 -3.35 -14.82 0.63
C LYS A 160 -3.06 -13.38 0.98
N ARG A 161 -2.06 -12.82 0.29
CA ARG A 161 -1.79 -11.38 0.37
C ARG A 161 -2.90 -10.61 -0.33
N SER A 162 -3.40 -9.60 0.34
CA SER A 162 -4.45 -8.72 -0.14
C SER A 162 -4.05 -7.27 0.10
N ASN A 163 -4.32 -6.43 -0.88
CA ASN A 163 -4.13 -4.98 -0.79
C ASN A 163 -5.52 -4.35 -0.66
N PRO A 164 -5.94 -3.91 0.54
CA PRO A 164 -7.28 -3.36 0.78
C PRO A 164 -7.61 -2.17 -0.12
N TYR A 165 -6.61 -1.35 -0.46
CA TYR A 165 -6.73 -0.21 -1.37
C TYR A 165 -6.47 -0.60 -2.85
N GLY A 166 -6.63 -1.87 -3.19
CA GLY A 166 -6.54 -2.35 -4.56
C GLY A 166 -5.15 -2.22 -5.16
N ARG A 167 -4.97 -1.25 -6.07
CA ARG A 167 -3.69 -1.07 -6.78
C ARG A 167 -2.86 0.10 -6.27
N LEU A 168 -3.29 0.78 -5.23
CA LEU A 168 -2.59 1.92 -4.65
C LEU A 168 -1.17 1.54 -4.21
N ALA A 169 -0.17 2.30 -4.65
CA ALA A 169 1.25 2.07 -4.37
C ALA A 169 1.75 0.64 -4.64
N ARG A 170 1.09 -0.07 -5.57
CA ARG A 170 1.30 -1.52 -5.79
C ARG A 170 2.74 -1.89 -6.09
N ILE A 171 3.43 -1.13 -6.94
CA ILE A 171 4.82 -1.44 -7.30
C ILE A 171 5.80 -1.13 -6.17
N THR A 172 5.46 -0.15 -5.34
CA THR A 172 6.23 0.22 -4.15
C THR A 172 6.05 -0.82 -3.03
N ILE A 173 4.81 -1.25 -2.76
CA ILE A 173 4.54 -2.36 -1.86
C ILE A 173 5.22 -3.62 -2.40
N GLY A 174 5.04 -3.93 -3.68
CA GLY A 174 5.68 -5.05 -4.35
C GLY A 174 5.02 -6.40 -4.06
N PHE A 175 5.78 -7.45 -4.27
CA PHE A 175 5.36 -8.84 -4.02
C PHE A 175 6.57 -9.78 -3.89
N VAL A 176 6.32 -10.95 -3.34
CA VAL A 176 7.22 -12.12 -3.37
C VAL A 176 6.48 -13.24 -4.10
N ALA A 177 7.05 -13.73 -5.20
CA ALA A 177 6.50 -14.82 -5.99
C ALA A 177 7.15 -16.16 -5.58
N ASP A 178 6.41 -17.25 -5.78
CA ASP A 178 6.91 -18.63 -5.52
C ASP A 178 8.18 -18.95 -6.34
N SER A 179 8.38 -18.29 -7.49
CA SER A 179 9.59 -18.37 -8.30
C SER A 179 10.83 -17.71 -7.67
N GLY A 180 10.72 -17.12 -6.49
CA GLY A 180 11.77 -16.37 -5.81
C GLY A 180 11.94 -14.93 -6.30
N ARG A 181 11.22 -14.48 -7.33
CA ARG A 181 11.22 -13.06 -7.71
C ARG A 181 10.54 -12.24 -6.64
N SER A 182 11.18 -11.15 -6.27
CA SER A 182 10.65 -10.24 -5.25
C SER A 182 10.91 -8.79 -5.62
N THR A 183 9.97 -7.91 -5.31
CA THR A 183 10.02 -6.47 -5.61
C THR A 183 9.47 -5.67 -4.46
N GLY A 184 9.75 -4.36 -4.47
CA GLY A 184 9.20 -3.41 -3.52
C GLY A 184 9.54 -3.73 -2.07
N LEU A 185 8.74 -3.22 -1.15
CA LEU A 185 8.89 -3.42 0.29
C LEU A 185 8.70 -4.89 0.69
N GLU A 186 7.74 -5.59 0.07
CA GLU A 186 7.55 -7.04 0.26
C GLU A 186 8.85 -7.82 0.03
N GLY A 187 9.59 -7.45 -1.01
CA GLY A 187 10.84 -8.11 -1.35
C GLY A 187 12.02 -7.65 -0.50
N SER A 188 12.07 -6.37 -0.10
CA SER A 188 13.17 -5.82 0.70
C SER A 188 13.12 -6.31 2.13
N PHE A 189 11.92 -6.41 2.69
CA PHE A 189 11.67 -6.80 4.07
C PHE A 189 11.16 -8.25 4.21
N ASP A 190 11.36 -9.09 3.18
CA ASP A 190 10.87 -10.48 3.21
C ASP A 190 11.37 -11.25 4.43
N PHE A 191 12.63 -11.01 4.83
CA PHE A 191 13.22 -11.65 6.00
C PHE A 191 12.40 -11.38 7.28
N TYR A 192 11.93 -10.15 7.45
CA TYR A 192 11.14 -9.74 8.63
C TYR A 192 9.67 -10.16 8.50
N LEU A 193 9.09 -10.00 7.30
CA LEU A 193 7.68 -10.27 7.04
C LEU A 193 7.34 -11.76 7.10
N LYS A 194 8.22 -12.65 6.63
CA LYS A 194 7.90 -14.08 6.45
C LYS A 194 7.76 -14.87 7.76
N GLY A 195 8.30 -14.36 8.88
CA GLY A 195 8.32 -15.08 10.14
C GLY A 195 9.23 -16.31 10.12
N THR A 196 9.11 -17.15 11.15
CA THR A 196 9.89 -18.37 11.29
C THR A 196 8.96 -19.58 11.30
N GLN A 197 9.23 -20.53 10.41
CA GLN A 197 8.46 -21.78 10.36
C GLN A 197 8.59 -22.58 11.64
N GLY A 198 7.45 -23.08 12.10
CA GLY A 198 7.39 -24.12 13.13
C GLY A 198 7.34 -25.51 12.52
N GLN A 199 7.31 -26.49 13.38
CA GLN A 199 7.11 -27.90 13.01
C GLN A 199 6.24 -28.62 14.02
N GLN A 200 5.47 -29.59 13.54
CA GLN A 200 4.60 -30.42 14.35
C GLN A 200 4.83 -31.87 13.99
N VAL A 201 5.06 -32.70 15.02
CA VAL A 201 5.18 -34.13 14.85
C VAL A 201 3.80 -34.74 14.79
N LEU A 202 3.55 -35.48 13.74
CA LEU A 202 2.32 -36.21 13.50
C LEU A 202 2.61 -37.70 13.61
N GLN A 203 1.80 -38.43 14.38
CA GLN A 203 1.83 -39.87 14.44
C GLN A 203 0.89 -40.48 13.41
N ARG A 204 1.37 -41.46 12.67
CA ARG A 204 0.56 -42.23 11.73
C ARG A 204 -0.44 -43.13 12.52
N MET A 205 -1.69 -43.02 12.20
CA MET A 205 -2.79 -43.79 12.75
C MET A 205 -3.26 -44.87 11.74
N PRO A 206 -3.98 -45.91 12.17
CA PRO A 206 -4.59 -46.84 11.24
C PRO A 206 -5.35 -46.15 10.11
N ARG A 207 -5.33 -46.77 8.93
CA ARG A 207 -5.90 -46.22 7.68
C ARG A 207 -5.17 -44.97 7.19
N ASN A 208 -3.88 -44.84 7.49
CA ASN A 208 -2.99 -43.74 7.02
C ASN A 208 -3.51 -42.37 7.39
N ARG A 209 -4.08 -42.22 8.59
CA ARG A 209 -4.43 -40.92 9.17
C ARG A 209 -3.25 -40.44 10.01
N PHE A 210 -3.15 -39.13 10.16
CA PHE A 210 -2.12 -38.51 10.98
C PHE A 210 -2.79 -37.72 12.12
N ARG A 211 -2.25 -37.88 13.33
CA ARG A 211 -2.69 -37.16 14.51
C ARG A 211 -1.52 -36.36 15.09
N PRO A 212 -1.71 -35.08 15.39
CA PRO A 212 -0.72 -34.31 16.15
C PRO A 212 -0.47 -34.94 17.50
N ILE A 213 0.78 -35.02 17.86
CA ILE A 213 1.19 -35.49 19.22
C ILE A 213 1.97 -34.39 19.92
N ASN A 214 1.92 -34.40 21.24
CA ASN A 214 2.77 -33.55 22.05
C ASN A 214 4.18 -34.17 22.07
N SER A 215 5.13 -33.50 21.41
CA SER A 215 6.52 -33.94 21.29
C SER A 215 7.44 -32.78 21.62
N PRO A 216 8.58 -33.02 22.27
CA PRO A 216 9.62 -32.00 22.47
C PRO A 216 10.14 -31.41 21.16
N GLN A 217 9.93 -32.08 20.03
CA GLN A 217 10.31 -31.61 18.70
C GLN A 217 9.28 -30.66 18.08
N ASN A 218 8.14 -30.46 18.74
CA ASN A 218 7.16 -29.46 18.27
C ASN A 218 7.70 -28.06 18.50
N ILE A 219 7.74 -27.28 17.44
CA ILE A 219 8.13 -25.87 17.44
C ILE A 219 6.96 -25.08 16.92
N GLU A 220 6.42 -24.19 17.72
CA GLU A 220 5.36 -23.30 17.25
C GLU A 220 5.95 -22.27 16.26
N PRO A 221 5.22 -21.94 15.19
CA PRO A 221 5.68 -20.92 14.25
C PRO A 221 5.68 -19.56 14.93
N VAL A 222 6.65 -18.74 14.54
CA VAL A 222 6.74 -17.35 14.99
C VAL A 222 6.30 -16.45 13.85
N ASP A 223 5.20 -15.74 14.03
CA ASP A 223 4.65 -14.82 13.02
C ASP A 223 5.65 -13.73 12.62
N GLY A 224 5.53 -13.28 11.40
CA GLY A 224 6.34 -12.18 10.87
C GLY A 224 6.12 -10.86 11.60
N TYR A 225 7.02 -9.93 11.38
CA TYR A 225 6.88 -8.58 11.89
C TYR A 225 6.03 -7.76 10.91
N ASP A 226 5.18 -6.90 11.43
CA ASP A 226 4.51 -5.87 10.65
C ASP A 226 5.47 -4.73 10.37
N ILE A 227 5.34 -4.13 9.20
CA ILE A 227 6.18 -3.01 8.76
C ILE A 227 5.30 -1.78 8.65
N GLN A 228 5.63 -0.73 9.39
CA GLN A 228 5.01 0.58 9.26
C GLN A 228 5.80 1.44 8.28
N THR A 229 5.12 1.87 7.23
CA THR A 229 5.72 2.70 6.17
C THR A 229 5.56 4.19 6.46
N THR A 230 6.32 5.00 5.72
CA THR A 230 6.17 6.46 5.71
C THR A 230 5.01 6.95 4.85
N ILE A 231 4.35 6.06 4.11
CA ILE A 231 3.32 6.40 3.12
C ILE A 231 2.05 6.87 3.81
N ASP A 232 1.57 8.03 3.40
CA ASP A 232 0.27 8.58 3.76
C ASP A 232 -0.74 8.17 2.68
N ILE A 233 -1.76 7.39 3.06
CA ILE A 233 -2.73 6.83 2.09
C ILE A 233 -3.54 7.92 1.40
N ASP A 234 -3.97 8.93 2.13
CA ASP A 234 -4.84 9.98 1.60
C ASP A 234 -4.08 10.86 0.60
N LEU A 235 -2.81 11.15 0.93
CA LEU A 235 -1.91 11.84 0.01
C LEU A 235 -1.55 10.98 -1.20
N GLN A 236 -1.27 9.70 -1.00
CA GLN A 236 -0.98 8.74 -2.08
C GLN A 236 -2.15 8.64 -3.06
N GLU A 237 -3.38 8.52 -2.56
CA GLU A 237 -4.59 8.47 -3.38
C GLU A 237 -4.81 9.79 -4.14
N SER A 238 -4.62 10.92 -3.46
CA SER A 238 -4.75 12.24 -4.08
C SER A 238 -3.72 12.46 -5.19
N ALA A 239 -2.46 12.08 -4.95
CA ALA A 239 -1.39 12.15 -5.94
C ALA A 239 -1.65 11.23 -7.14
N GLU A 240 -2.13 10.00 -6.90
CA GLU A 240 -2.49 9.07 -7.98
C GLU A 240 -3.64 9.62 -8.81
N ARG A 241 -4.67 10.15 -8.18
CA ARG A 241 -5.82 10.75 -8.85
C ARG A 241 -5.42 11.95 -9.72
N ALA A 242 -4.59 12.85 -9.17
CA ALA A 242 -4.07 14.02 -9.90
C ALA A 242 -3.23 13.59 -11.12
N LEU A 243 -2.29 12.66 -10.93
CA LEU A 243 -1.43 12.15 -11.99
C LEU A 243 -2.25 11.43 -13.06
N LYS A 244 -3.11 10.51 -12.66
CA LYS A 244 -3.95 9.72 -13.56
C LYS A 244 -4.91 10.59 -14.36
N GLY A 245 -5.60 11.52 -13.70
CA GLY A 245 -6.51 12.46 -14.37
C GLY A 245 -5.80 13.32 -15.43
N ARG A 246 -4.50 13.59 -15.25
CA ARG A 246 -3.71 14.37 -16.22
C ARG A 246 -3.26 13.55 -17.42
N ILE A 247 -2.92 12.27 -17.23
CA ILE A 247 -2.32 11.43 -18.29
C ILE A 247 -3.34 10.55 -19.01
N GLU A 248 -4.53 10.34 -18.47
CA GLU A 248 -5.59 9.58 -19.14
C GLU A 248 -5.93 10.19 -20.50
N ASN A 249 -6.14 9.35 -21.50
CA ASN A 249 -6.43 9.74 -22.89
C ASN A 249 -5.32 10.58 -23.56
N SER A 250 -4.06 10.39 -23.16
CA SER A 250 -2.90 11.10 -23.70
C SER A 250 -1.88 10.16 -24.34
N ASP A 251 -0.89 10.75 -25.04
CA ASP A 251 0.26 10.05 -25.61
C ASP A 251 1.42 9.88 -24.62
N ILE A 252 1.10 9.73 -23.33
CA ILE A 252 2.09 9.46 -22.30
C ILE A 252 2.35 7.96 -22.25
N GLU A 253 3.63 7.56 -22.20
CA GLU A 253 4.06 6.17 -21.99
C GLU A 253 4.00 5.80 -20.50
N GLY A 254 4.43 6.71 -19.65
CA GLY A 254 4.42 6.55 -18.21
C GLY A 254 4.67 7.86 -17.48
N ALA A 255 4.40 7.87 -16.18
CA ALA A 255 4.61 9.04 -15.35
C ALA A 255 4.85 8.64 -13.89
N THR A 256 5.50 9.54 -13.14
CA THR A 256 5.68 9.38 -11.70
C THR A 256 5.47 10.69 -10.98
N ALA A 257 4.99 10.61 -9.74
CA ALA A 257 4.93 11.71 -8.79
C ALA A 257 5.44 11.22 -7.43
N VAL A 258 6.36 11.98 -6.83
CA VAL A 258 6.93 11.64 -5.51
C VAL A 258 6.81 12.85 -4.60
N VAL A 259 6.35 12.63 -3.38
CA VAL A 259 6.28 13.61 -2.31
C VAL A 259 7.21 13.19 -1.18
N MET A 260 8.14 14.06 -0.82
CA MET A 260 9.14 13.84 0.21
C MET A 260 9.05 14.94 1.27
N GLU A 261 9.06 14.58 2.52
CA GLU A 261 9.09 15.55 3.63
C GLU A 261 10.50 16.15 3.77
N VAL A 262 10.57 17.47 3.90
CA VAL A 262 11.85 18.19 3.81
C VAL A 262 12.78 17.83 4.97
N LYS A 263 12.30 17.89 6.19
CA LYS A 263 13.09 17.75 7.41
C LYS A 263 13.53 16.31 7.70
N THR A 264 12.79 15.32 7.21
CA THR A 264 13.01 13.91 7.58
C THR A 264 13.52 13.05 6.43
N GLY A 265 13.18 13.41 5.20
CA GLY A 265 13.43 12.54 4.04
C GLY A 265 12.38 11.45 3.83
N ALA A 266 11.34 11.41 4.64
CA ALA A 266 10.27 10.42 4.53
C ALA A 266 9.51 10.56 3.21
N ILE A 267 9.33 9.46 2.49
CA ILE A 267 8.52 9.42 1.28
C ILE A 267 7.05 9.29 1.69
N ARG A 268 6.28 10.36 1.56
CA ARG A 268 4.87 10.42 1.96
C ARG A 268 3.92 9.91 0.88
N ALA A 269 4.31 10.07 -0.39
CA ALA A 269 3.61 9.46 -1.52
C ALA A 269 4.58 9.15 -2.66
N ILE A 270 4.34 8.07 -3.38
CA ILE A 270 5.10 7.67 -4.56
C ILE A 270 4.17 6.96 -5.54
N VAL A 271 3.88 7.61 -6.65
CA VAL A 271 2.98 7.12 -7.69
C VAL A 271 3.78 6.81 -8.94
N ASN A 272 3.56 5.65 -9.52
CA ASN A 272 4.22 5.22 -10.75
C ASN A 272 3.20 4.62 -11.70
N LEU A 273 2.85 5.32 -12.75
CA LEU A 273 1.85 4.90 -13.71
C LEU A 273 2.47 4.62 -15.08
N ARG A 274 2.20 3.45 -15.64
CA ARG A 274 2.61 3.08 -16.99
C ARG A 274 1.40 2.64 -17.81
N ASN A 275 1.36 3.07 -19.08
CA ASN A 275 0.38 2.60 -20.04
C ASN A 275 0.57 1.10 -20.30
N ASN A 276 -0.48 0.32 -20.16
CA ASN A 276 -0.44 -1.14 -20.35
C ASN A 276 -0.66 -1.59 -21.82
N GLY A 277 -0.63 -0.66 -22.76
CA GLY A 277 -0.89 -0.93 -24.18
C GLY A 277 -2.36 -0.83 -24.60
N TYR A 278 -3.29 -0.84 -23.65
CA TYR A 278 -4.74 -0.75 -23.88
C TYR A 278 -5.34 0.59 -23.43
N GLY A 279 -4.51 1.63 -23.32
CA GLY A 279 -4.94 2.95 -22.87
C GLY A 279 -5.17 3.09 -21.36
N LYS A 280 -4.97 2.02 -20.57
CA LYS A 280 -5.11 2.05 -19.12
C LYS A 280 -3.75 2.18 -18.44
N TYR A 281 -3.68 3.08 -17.46
CA TYR A 281 -2.49 3.29 -16.67
C TYR A 281 -2.51 2.45 -15.39
N GLN A 282 -1.39 1.81 -15.08
CA GLN A 282 -1.25 0.89 -13.95
C GLN A 282 0.14 1.01 -13.33
N GLU A 283 0.26 0.73 -12.04
CA GLU A 283 1.53 0.61 -11.34
C GLU A 283 2.19 -0.74 -11.64
N ILE A 284 3.05 -0.76 -12.67
CA ILE A 284 3.78 -1.94 -13.13
C ILE A 284 5.30 -1.73 -13.27
N TYR A 285 5.76 -0.48 -13.15
CA TYR A 285 7.17 -0.13 -13.23
C TYR A 285 7.46 1.07 -12.32
N ASN A 286 8.52 1.01 -11.51
CA ASN A 286 8.89 2.08 -10.60
C ASN A 286 9.79 3.10 -11.29
N TYR A 287 9.18 4.08 -11.95
CA TYR A 287 9.91 5.16 -12.60
C TYR A 287 10.71 6.02 -11.63
N ALA A 288 10.15 6.31 -10.47
CA ALA A 288 10.74 7.21 -9.47
C ALA A 288 12.11 6.76 -9.01
N VAL A 289 12.25 5.46 -8.74
CA VAL A 289 13.44 4.87 -8.13
C VAL A 289 14.40 4.32 -9.18
N ARG A 290 13.87 3.80 -10.30
CA ARG A 290 14.65 2.99 -11.24
C ARG A 290 15.06 3.71 -12.52
N GLU A 291 14.18 4.59 -13.05
CA GLU A 291 14.38 5.18 -14.37
C GLU A 291 15.41 6.31 -14.31
N ALA A 292 16.63 6.06 -14.73
CA ALA A 292 17.66 7.08 -14.86
C ALA A 292 17.64 7.67 -16.27
N THR A 293 17.38 8.96 -16.37
CA THR A 293 17.28 9.72 -17.61
C THR A 293 18.01 11.05 -17.51
N GLU A 294 18.21 11.72 -18.63
CA GLU A 294 18.75 13.07 -18.63
C GLU A 294 17.76 14.03 -17.96
N PRO A 295 18.13 14.69 -16.84
CA PRO A 295 17.21 15.53 -16.06
C PRO A 295 16.81 16.82 -16.77
N GLY A 296 17.53 17.21 -17.83
CA GLY A 296 17.28 18.43 -18.56
C GLY A 296 17.35 19.67 -17.68
N SER A 297 16.45 20.63 -17.90
CA SER A 297 16.50 21.94 -17.23
C SER A 297 16.34 21.91 -15.71
N THR A 298 15.95 20.78 -15.10
CA THR A 298 15.99 20.67 -13.63
C THR A 298 17.42 20.59 -13.09
N PHE A 299 18.36 20.14 -13.90
CA PHE A 299 19.78 20.11 -13.56
C PHE A 299 20.43 21.50 -13.49
N LYS A 300 19.85 22.52 -14.13
CA LYS A 300 20.33 23.90 -14.04
C LYS A 300 20.38 24.42 -12.59
N THR A 301 19.52 23.91 -11.72
CA THR A 301 19.55 24.19 -10.30
C THR A 301 20.84 23.65 -9.67
N ILE A 302 21.27 22.45 -10.07
CA ILE A 302 22.52 21.83 -9.61
C ILE A 302 23.72 22.65 -10.10
N THR A 303 23.73 23.03 -11.40
CA THR A 303 24.77 23.85 -12.00
C THR A 303 24.86 25.24 -11.34
N LEU A 304 23.71 25.86 -11.04
CA LEU A 304 23.66 27.13 -10.31
C LEU A 304 24.25 27.00 -8.91
N THR A 305 23.87 25.93 -8.19
CA THR A 305 24.41 25.68 -6.84
C THR A 305 25.93 25.50 -6.88
N ALA A 306 26.47 24.76 -7.86
CA ALA A 306 27.91 24.60 -8.04
C ALA A 306 28.63 25.94 -8.27
N LEU A 307 28.12 26.75 -9.17
CA LEU A 307 28.69 28.05 -9.50
C LEU A 307 28.68 29.04 -8.33
N LEU A 308 27.56 29.08 -7.58
CA LEU A 308 27.42 29.94 -6.39
C LEU A 308 28.31 29.48 -5.25
N GLU A 309 28.38 28.18 -4.99
CA GLU A 309 29.18 27.62 -3.90
C GLU A 309 30.69 27.74 -4.18
N ASP A 310 31.10 27.66 -5.45
CA ASP A 310 32.47 27.94 -5.88
C ASP A 310 32.82 29.44 -5.91
N GLY A 311 31.83 30.31 -5.66
CA GLY A 311 32.03 31.77 -5.68
C GLY A 311 32.31 32.35 -7.09
N LEU A 312 31.97 31.64 -8.14
CA LEU A 312 32.28 32.01 -9.53
C LEU A 312 31.28 33.02 -10.11
N VAL A 313 30.07 33.06 -9.55
CA VAL A 313 29.01 33.98 -9.94
C VAL A 313 28.19 34.43 -8.73
N THR A 314 27.39 35.49 -8.93
CA THR A 314 26.29 35.88 -8.06
C THR A 314 24.98 35.80 -8.86
N LEU A 315 23.84 35.93 -8.19
CA LEU A 315 22.52 35.92 -8.88
C LEU A 315 22.39 37.08 -9.89
N ASP A 316 23.04 38.22 -9.63
CA ASP A 316 23.01 39.42 -10.44
C ASP A 316 24.11 39.46 -11.50
N THR A 317 25.03 38.50 -11.53
CA THR A 317 26.08 38.41 -12.55
C THR A 317 25.42 38.43 -13.94
N PRO A 318 25.81 39.36 -14.82
CA PRO A 318 25.25 39.44 -16.17
C PRO A 318 25.72 38.26 -17.02
N VAL A 319 24.81 37.71 -17.81
CA VAL A 319 25.07 36.64 -18.78
C VAL A 319 24.35 36.94 -20.10
N ASP A 320 25.09 36.92 -21.19
CA ASP A 320 24.52 37.07 -22.53
C ASP A 320 24.11 35.71 -23.10
N ALA A 321 22.81 35.48 -23.23
CA ALA A 321 22.25 34.28 -23.86
C ALA A 321 22.20 34.35 -25.40
N SER A 322 22.90 35.32 -26.03
CA SER A 322 23.10 35.41 -27.47
C SER A 322 21.80 35.34 -28.31
N GLY A 323 20.72 35.96 -27.82
CA GLY A 323 19.43 35.88 -28.48
C GLY A 323 18.82 34.47 -28.51
N GLY A 324 19.25 33.58 -27.60
CA GLY A 324 18.76 32.20 -27.51
C GLY A 324 19.44 31.21 -28.47
N ARG A 325 20.57 31.60 -29.09
CA ARG A 325 21.33 30.70 -29.98
C ARG A 325 22.83 30.90 -29.81
N TRP A 326 23.57 29.87 -29.55
CA TRP A 326 25.02 29.88 -29.42
C TRP A 326 25.65 28.62 -30.02
N THR A 327 26.64 28.80 -30.89
CA THR A 327 27.40 27.71 -31.45
C THR A 327 28.71 27.60 -30.68
N TYR A 328 28.86 26.50 -29.96
CA TYR A 328 30.08 26.14 -29.24
C TYR A 328 30.78 25.02 -30.00
N LEU A 329 31.96 25.29 -30.51
CA LEU A 329 32.68 24.41 -31.42
C LEU A 329 31.79 24.05 -32.65
N THR A 330 31.39 22.77 -32.76
CA THR A 330 30.54 22.31 -33.86
C THR A 330 29.06 22.14 -33.46
N LYS A 331 28.71 22.35 -32.20
CA LYS A 331 27.34 22.11 -31.68
C LYS A 331 26.62 23.44 -31.46
N THR A 332 25.46 23.60 -32.09
CA THR A 332 24.57 24.74 -31.82
C THR A 332 23.61 24.40 -30.67
N ILE A 333 23.65 25.20 -29.62
CA ILE A 333 22.74 25.17 -28.48
C ILE A 333 21.66 26.23 -28.68
N THR A 334 20.41 25.84 -28.40
CA THR A 334 19.26 26.76 -28.61
C THR A 334 18.36 26.78 -27.38
N ASP A 335 17.78 27.94 -27.14
CA ASP A 335 16.72 28.13 -26.16
C ASP A 335 15.35 27.95 -26.82
N SER A 336 14.33 27.69 -26.00
CA SER A 336 12.93 27.66 -26.43
C SER A 336 12.34 29.07 -26.60
N HIS A 337 12.95 30.08 -25.99
CA HIS A 337 12.54 31.47 -26.01
C HIS A 337 13.76 32.35 -26.30
N ASN A 338 13.55 33.46 -26.99
CA ASN A 338 14.64 34.44 -27.23
C ASN A 338 15.03 35.09 -25.89
N CYS A 339 16.25 34.81 -25.43
CA CYS A 339 16.84 35.38 -24.24
C CYS A 339 18.12 36.13 -24.66
N GLY A 340 18.18 37.42 -24.43
CA GLY A 340 19.35 38.25 -24.72
C GLY A 340 20.26 38.39 -23.51
N LEU A 341 20.71 39.62 -23.23
CA LEU A 341 21.43 39.94 -22.01
C LEU A 341 20.48 39.80 -20.80
N THR A 342 20.88 39.07 -19.81
CA THR A 342 20.11 38.80 -18.58
C THR A 342 21.06 38.62 -17.39
N THR A 343 20.53 38.30 -16.22
CA THR A 343 21.32 37.88 -15.04
C THR A 343 21.33 36.36 -14.92
N VAL A 344 22.21 35.84 -14.08
CA VAL A 344 22.21 34.38 -13.71
C VAL A 344 20.84 33.94 -13.17
N LYS A 345 20.21 34.80 -12.32
CA LYS A 345 18.83 34.58 -11.83
C LYS A 345 17.83 34.55 -12.97
N GLY A 346 17.85 35.58 -13.83
CA GLY A 346 16.95 35.64 -15.00
C GLY A 346 17.16 34.50 -15.98
N ALA A 347 18.40 34.01 -16.16
CA ALA A 347 18.70 32.85 -16.98
C ALA A 347 18.05 31.56 -16.42
N LEU A 348 17.98 31.42 -15.09
CA LEU A 348 17.24 30.28 -14.46
C LEU A 348 15.72 30.46 -14.61
N GLU A 349 15.21 31.67 -14.37
CA GLU A 349 13.78 32.02 -14.49
C GLU A 349 13.23 31.71 -15.91
N HIS A 350 13.96 32.10 -16.94
CA HIS A 350 13.62 31.84 -18.35
C HIS A 350 14.11 30.46 -18.86
N SER A 351 14.85 29.73 -18.02
CA SER A 351 15.36 28.40 -18.36
C SER A 351 16.28 28.38 -19.60
N SER A 352 17.15 29.39 -19.81
CA SER A 352 18.06 29.46 -20.94
C SER A 352 19.11 28.36 -20.93
N ASN A 353 19.13 27.51 -21.96
CA ASN A 353 20.18 26.50 -22.19
C ASN A 353 21.50 27.17 -22.55
N VAL A 354 21.43 28.21 -23.38
CA VAL A 354 22.60 28.95 -23.86
C VAL A 354 23.34 29.58 -22.71
N ALA A 355 22.62 30.28 -21.82
CA ALA A 355 23.23 30.90 -20.62
C ALA A 355 23.94 29.87 -19.74
N PHE A 356 23.24 28.75 -19.40
CA PHE A 356 23.83 27.74 -18.54
C PHE A 356 24.98 26.94 -19.19
N ALA A 357 24.93 26.73 -20.52
CA ALA A 357 26.09 26.17 -21.24
C ALA A 357 27.29 27.12 -21.21
N LYS A 358 27.09 28.40 -21.43
CA LYS A 358 28.17 29.42 -21.34
C LYS A 358 28.71 29.52 -19.90
N LEU A 359 27.84 29.53 -18.88
CA LEU A 359 28.25 29.58 -17.49
C LEU A 359 29.11 28.38 -17.13
N ALA A 360 28.75 27.15 -17.56
CA ALA A 360 29.54 25.97 -17.32
C ALA A 360 30.89 26.02 -18.06
N VAL A 361 30.89 26.39 -19.34
CA VAL A 361 32.11 26.45 -20.16
C VAL A 361 33.06 27.54 -19.64
N PHE A 362 32.60 28.77 -19.50
CA PHE A 362 33.48 29.90 -19.14
C PHE A 362 34.10 29.77 -17.75
N ASN A 363 33.45 29.06 -16.85
CA ASN A 363 33.95 28.88 -15.49
C ASN A 363 34.76 27.59 -15.26
N TYR A 364 34.51 26.53 -16.05
CA TYR A 364 35.12 25.23 -15.80
C TYR A 364 35.90 24.62 -16.99
N GLU A 365 35.89 25.24 -18.18
CA GLU A 365 36.56 24.67 -19.38
C GLU A 365 38.03 24.40 -19.16
N LYS A 366 38.74 25.26 -18.42
CA LYS A 366 40.18 25.09 -18.12
C LYS A 366 40.44 23.87 -17.22
N ASN A 367 39.50 23.50 -16.39
CA ASN A 367 39.54 22.31 -15.54
C ASN A 367 38.13 21.71 -15.37
N PRO A 368 37.64 20.95 -16.35
CA PRO A 368 36.31 20.36 -16.28
C PRO A 368 36.11 19.38 -15.11
N GLN A 369 37.21 18.76 -14.64
CA GLN A 369 37.14 17.86 -13.47
C GLN A 369 36.65 18.60 -12.22
N ARG A 370 36.99 19.87 -12.05
CA ARG A 370 36.49 20.70 -10.93
C ARG A 370 34.96 20.78 -10.89
N PHE A 371 34.30 20.84 -12.04
CA PHE A 371 32.82 20.79 -12.10
C PHE A 371 32.31 19.42 -11.65
N ILE A 372 32.94 18.33 -12.13
CA ILE A 372 32.55 16.98 -11.74
C ILE A 372 32.78 16.75 -10.23
N ASP A 373 33.94 17.16 -9.70
CA ASP A 373 34.24 17.06 -8.27
C ASP A 373 33.22 17.84 -7.42
N ARG A 374 32.81 19.04 -7.88
CA ARG A 374 31.81 19.85 -7.22
C ARG A 374 30.45 19.17 -7.18
N ILE A 375 29.94 18.68 -8.31
CA ILE A 375 28.63 18.00 -8.34
C ILE A 375 28.64 16.68 -7.56
N GLN A 376 29.78 15.97 -7.54
CA GLN A 376 29.94 14.78 -6.70
C GLN A 376 29.99 15.13 -5.20
N SER A 377 30.66 16.21 -4.83
CA SER A 377 30.66 16.69 -3.43
C SER A 377 29.26 17.06 -2.94
N MET A 378 28.38 17.46 -3.85
CA MET A 378 26.96 17.71 -3.58
C MET A 378 26.10 16.42 -3.59
N ARG A 379 26.73 15.24 -3.59
CA ARG A 379 26.06 13.93 -3.59
C ARG A 379 25.18 13.67 -4.81
N VAL A 380 25.35 14.40 -5.90
CA VAL A 380 24.60 14.21 -7.14
C VAL A 380 24.99 12.84 -7.73
N GLY A 381 23.97 12.02 -8.02
CA GLY A 381 24.16 10.70 -8.61
C GLY A 381 24.64 9.60 -7.65
N GLU A 382 24.81 9.89 -6.39
CA GLU A 382 25.16 8.89 -5.38
C GLU A 382 23.99 7.92 -5.17
N LYS A 383 24.29 6.62 -4.94
CA LYS A 383 23.29 5.63 -4.54
C LYS A 383 22.95 5.82 -3.06
N PHE A 384 21.66 5.90 -2.78
CA PHE A 384 21.19 6.06 -1.40
C PHE A 384 21.12 4.74 -0.63
N ASN A 385 21.28 3.59 -1.29
CA ASN A 385 21.04 2.27 -0.70
C ASN A 385 19.69 2.25 0.00
N LEU A 386 18.65 2.45 -0.82
CA LEU A 386 17.28 2.57 -0.37
C LEU A 386 16.80 1.28 0.31
N ASP A 387 15.86 1.43 1.22
CA ASP A 387 15.13 0.33 1.85
C ASP A 387 14.09 -0.34 0.92
N ILE A 388 14.10 0.00 -0.36
CA ILE A 388 13.29 -0.60 -1.42
C ILE A 388 14.18 -1.14 -2.55
N LYS A 389 13.92 -2.36 -3.02
CA LYS A 389 14.68 -2.97 -4.13
C LYS A 389 14.44 -2.26 -5.46
N GLY A 390 15.50 -2.16 -6.25
CA GLY A 390 15.42 -1.70 -7.63
C GLY A 390 15.92 -0.28 -7.86
N GLU A 391 16.74 0.27 -6.97
CA GLU A 391 17.40 1.56 -7.16
C GLU A 391 18.22 1.57 -8.46
N GLY A 392 17.93 2.55 -9.33
CA GLY A 392 18.60 2.77 -10.58
C GLY A 392 20.05 3.24 -10.41
N THR A 393 20.80 3.16 -11.49
CA THR A 393 22.20 3.64 -11.52
C THR A 393 22.25 4.94 -12.29
N SER A 394 22.69 6.00 -11.64
CA SER A 394 23.04 7.27 -12.28
C SER A 394 24.33 7.14 -13.07
N VAL A 395 24.48 8.02 -14.05
CA VAL A 395 25.70 8.13 -14.85
C VAL A 395 26.16 9.58 -14.86
N ILE A 396 27.38 9.82 -14.39
CA ILE A 396 28.05 11.10 -14.46
C ILE A 396 29.41 10.82 -15.10
N HIS A 397 29.59 11.32 -16.32
CA HIS A 397 30.87 11.14 -17.03
C HIS A 397 31.93 12.11 -16.51
N SER A 398 33.16 11.63 -16.46
CA SER A 398 34.33 12.41 -16.09
C SER A 398 35.18 12.73 -17.35
N PRO A 399 36.05 13.75 -17.32
CA PRO A 399 36.93 14.07 -18.44
C PRO A 399 37.87 12.93 -18.86
N THR A 400 38.07 11.94 -17.99
CA THR A 400 38.90 10.74 -18.27
C THR A 400 38.14 9.62 -19.00
N ASP A 401 36.80 9.72 -19.07
CA ASP A 401 35.99 8.70 -19.72
C ASP A 401 36.07 8.80 -21.24
N ALA A 402 36.17 7.66 -21.92
CA ALA A 402 36.27 7.59 -23.39
C ALA A 402 35.08 8.24 -24.13
N ILE A 403 33.94 8.37 -23.47
CA ILE A 403 32.72 9.02 -24.02
C ILE A 403 32.72 10.56 -23.84
N TRP A 404 33.67 11.09 -23.07
CA TRP A 404 33.79 12.54 -22.89
C TRP A 404 34.19 13.20 -24.19
N THR A 405 33.46 14.24 -24.55
CA THR A 405 33.74 15.06 -25.74
C THR A 405 33.91 16.54 -25.31
N PRO A 406 34.50 17.39 -26.15
CA PRO A 406 34.57 18.82 -25.87
C PRO A 406 33.23 19.49 -25.60
N HIS A 407 32.13 18.88 -26.09
CA HIS A 407 30.77 19.39 -25.87
C HIS A 407 30.12 18.89 -24.57
N THR A 408 30.73 17.91 -23.89
CA THR A 408 30.13 17.27 -22.71
C THR A 408 29.89 18.25 -21.59
N LEU A 409 30.87 19.08 -21.24
CA LEU A 409 30.73 20.12 -20.19
C LEU A 409 29.59 21.10 -20.49
N ALA A 410 29.56 21.63 -21.72
CA ALA A 410 28.50 22.54 -22.15
C ALA A 410 27.11 21.86 -22.04
N SER A 411 27.01 20.59 -22.42
CA SER A 411 25.76 19.81 -22.35
C SER A 411 25.33 19.55 -20.92
N MET A 412 26.26 19.20 -20.04
CA MET A 412 26.01 19.02 -18.59
C MET A 412 25.47 20.30 -17.94
N GLY A 413 25.99 21.46 -18.31
CA GLY A 413 25.53 22.74 -17.77
C GLY A 413 24.01 22.93 -17.80
N TYR A 414 23.32 22.35 -18.79
CA TYR A 414 21.85 22.42 -18.86
C TYR A 414 21.13 21.06 -18.79
N GLY A 415 21.84 20.01 -18.31
CA GLY A 415 21.25 18.73 -17.88
C GLY A 415 21.18 17.64 -18.94
N TYR A 416 22.11 17.63 -19.89
CA TYR A 416 22.33 16.55 -20.83
C TYR A 416 23.68 15.86 -20.55
N ALA A 417 23.92 14.70 -21.11
CA ALA A 417 25.11 13.88 -20.88
C ALA A 417 25.31 13.46 -19.42
N ILE A 418 24.22 13.35 -18.67
CA ILE A 418 24.15 12.86 -17.29
C ILE A 418 22.84 12.13 -17.10
N LEU A 419 22.82 11.05 -16.34
CA LEU A 419 21.58 10.30 -16.03
C LEU A 419 21.31 10.31 -14.54
N LEU A 420 20.11 10.74 -14.14
CA LEU A 420 19.63 10.74 -12.76
C LEU A 420 18.23 10.15 -12.70
N THR A 421 17.93 9.47 -11.60
CA THR A 421 16.54 9.07 -11.33
C THR A 421 15.71 10.26 -10.87
N PRO A 422 14.38 10.24 -11.01
CA PRO A 422 13.51 11.26 -10.44
C PRO A 422 13.71 11.44 -8.93
N LEU A 423 13.90 10.34 -8.18
CA LEU A 423 14.12 10.42 -6.74
C LEU A 423 15.45 11.10 -6.39
N GLN A 424 16.54 10.84 -7.13
CA GLN A 424 17.81 11.54 -6.94
C GLN A 424 17.67 13.03 -7.21
N THR A 425 16.99 13.41 -8.28
CA THR A 425 16.69 14.82 -8.57
C THR A 425 15.87 15.45 -7.44
N LEU A 426 14.81 14.76 -6.97
CA LEU A 426 13.98 15.25 -5.86
C LEU A 426 14.79 15.43 -4.58
N THR A 427 15.67 14.48 -4.26
CA THR A 427 16.49 14.54 -3.03
C THR A 427 17.42 15.74 -3.04
N PHE A 428 17.97 16.13 -4.21
CA PHE A 428 18.72 17.35 -4.34
C PHE A 428 17.87 18.60 -4.07
N TYR A 429 16.67 18.69 -4.65
CA TYR A 429 15.73 19.78 -4.38
C TYR A 429 15.29 19.84 -2.92
N ASN A 430 15.10 18.67 -2.31
CA ASN A 430 14.83 18.53 -0.87
C ASN A 430 15.96 19.09 -0.03
N ALA A 431 17.21 18.80 -0.38
CA ALA A 431 18.37 19.34 0.32
C ALA A 431 18.49 20.87 0.20
N ILE A 432 18.19 21.44 -0.99
CA ILE A 432 18.09 22.89 -1.15
C ILE A 432 17.01 23.47 -0.23
N ALA A 433 15.82 22.84 -0.20
CA ALA A 433 14.72 23.23 0.68
C ALA A 433 15.10 23.15 2.17
N ASN A 434 15.99 22.21 2.54
CA ASN A 434 16.49 22.00 3.89
C ASN A 434 17.81 22.72 4.19
N ASN A 435 18.03 23.88 3.59
CA ASN A 435 19.19 24.74 3.79
C ASN A 435 20.55 24.04 3.54
N GLY A 436 20.59 23.17 2.54
CA GLY A 436 21.79 22.41 2.14
C GLY A 436 21.95 21.05 2.80
N LYS A 437 21.14 20.69 3.78
CA LYS A 437 21.19 19.39 4.46
C LYS A 437 20.43 18.32 3.66
N MET A 438 21.13 17.30 3.20
CA MET A 438 20.55 16.22 2.44
C MET A 438 20.07 15.09 3.35
N MET A 439 18.78 14.85 3.35
CA MET A 439 18.16 13.72 4.05
C MET A 439 18.09 12.51 3.13
N LYS A 440 18.43 11.33 3.67
CA LYS A 440 18.28 10.06 2.93
C LYS A 440 16.80 9.76 2.73
N PRO A 441 16.33 9.51 1.48
CA PRO A 441 14.98 9.04 1.28
C PRO A 441 14.75 7.68 1.93
N TYR A 442 13.62 7.50 2.63
CA TYR A 442 13.26 6.23 3.23
C TYR A 442 11.76 5.98 3.19
N PHE A 443 11.37 4.69 3.23
CA PHE A 443 10.00 4.22 3.04
C PHE A 443 9.42 3.53 4.27
N VAL A 444 10.25 3.14 5.23
CA VAL A 444 9.84 2.38 6.41
C VAL A 444 10.23 3.14 7.69
N GLU A 445 9.24 3.38 8.55
CA GLU A 445 9.45 4.02 9.86
C GLU A 445 9.92 3.02 10.91
N ASN A 446 9.29 1.85 10.96
CA ASN A 446 9.64 0.83 11.94
C ASN A 446 9.16 -0.57 11.51
N TYR A 447 9.62 -1.59 12.25
CA TYR A 447 8.94 -2.86 12.28
C TYR A 447 8.50 -3.21 13.71
N GLN A 448 7.35 -3.83 13.80
CA GLN A 448 6.66 -4.09 15.06
C GLN A 448 6.04 -5.49 15.10
N ARG A 449 5.68 -5.96 16.30
CA ARG A 449 4.92 -7.19 16.49
C ARG A 449 3.89 -6.97 17.58
N GLY A 450 2.63 -7.25 17.27
CA GLY A 450 1.53 -7.05 18.22
C GLY A 450 1.44 -5.62 18.75
N GLY A 451 1.72 -4.62 17.91
CA GLY A 451 1.72 -3.20 18.27
C GLY A 451 2.97 -2.71 19.04
N LYS A 452 3.90 -3.62 19.37
CA LYS A 452 5.16 -3.22 20.02
C LYS A 452 6.24 -2.98 18.96
N VAL A 453 6.72 -1.75 18.88
CA VAL A 453 7.86 -1.37 18.04
C VAL A 453 9.13 -2.05 18.55
N LEU A 454 9.84 -2.72 17.65
CA LEU A 454 11.08 -3.44 17.94
C LEU A 454 12.32 -2.73 17.41
N LYS A 455 12.17 -2.02 16.28
CA LYS A 455 13.21 -1.19 15.70
C LYS A 455 12.60 -0.04 14.92
N GLU A 456 13.12 1.14 15.13
CA GLU A 456 12.83 2.34 14.35
C GLU A 456 13.92 2.60 13.33
N PHE A 457 13.52 3.10 12.15
CA PHE A 457 14.41 3.55 11.07
C PHE A 457 14.30 5.04 11.04
N GLY A 458 14.37 5.87 11.72
CA GLY A 458 14.17 7.33 11.70
C GLY A 458 14.91 8.06 10.58
N PRO A 459 14.74 9.36 10.50
CA PRO A 459 15.44 10.22 9.56
C PRO A 459 16.96 10.08 9.66
N GLN A 460 17.61 10.02 8.50
CA GLN A 460 19.07 9.96 8.40
C GLN A 460 19.55 11.12 7.52
N GLU A 461 20.40 11.98 8.09
CA GLU A 461 21.11 12.97 7.31
C GLU A 461 22.31 12.30 6.64
N ILE A 462 22.46 12.50 5.33
CA ILE A 462 23.67 12.09 4.61
C ILE A 462 24.78 13.06 5.04
N SER A 463 25.87 12.52 5.55
CA SER A 463 26.94 13.33 6.16
C SER A 463 27.49 14.40 5.19
N GLY A 464 27.59 15.63 5.69
CA GLY A 464 28.03 16.81 4.97
C GLY A 464 26.87 17.49 4.20
N SER A 465 26.79 18.81 4.34
CA SER A 465 25.85 19.61 3.54
C SER A 465 26.26 19.61 2.07
N ILE A 466 25.29 19.64 1.16
CA ILE A 466 25.55 19.75 -0.29
C ILE A 466 26.09 21.12 -0.68
N CYS A 467 25.79 22.14 0.11
CA CYS A 467 26.29 23.52 -0.03
C CYS A 467 26.09 24.28 1.28
N SER A 468 26.67 25.45 1.37
CA SER A 468 26.43 26.35 2.49
C SER A 468 24.97 26.81 2.57
N GLU A 469 24.48 27.13 3.77
CA GLU A 469 23.14 27.67 3.96
C GLU A 469 22.91 28.95 3.16
N LYS A 470 23.94 29.79 3.04
CA LYS A 470 23.92 30.99 2.22
C LYS A 470 23.62 30.67 0.75
N THR A 471 24.32 29.70 0.18
CA THR A 471 24.10 29.26 -1.19
C THR A 471 22.72 28.65 -1.34
N ALA A 472 22.27 27.80 -0.40
CA ALA A 472 20.94 27.22 -0.44
C ALA A 472 19.83 28.31 -0.50
N LYS A 473 19.93 29.36 0.32
CA LYS A 473 18.98 30.48 0.32
C LYS A 473 18.97 31.25 -1.00
N LEU A 474 20.13 31.50 -1.59
CA LEU A 474 20.21 32.13 -2.92
C LEU A 474 19.54 31.26 -3.99
N VAL A 475 19.75 29.94 -3.95
CA VAL A 475 19.09 29.02 -4.89
C VAL A 475 17.58 28.95 -4.63
N GLN A 476 17.12 28.99 -3.39
CA GLN A 476 15.69 29.07 -3.03
C GLN A 476 15.07 30.36 -3.63
N GLU A 477 15.76 31.50 -3.48
CA GLU A 477 15.34 32.78 -4.09
C GLU A 477 15.21 32.69 -5.62
N ALA A 478 16.21 32.09 -6.27
CA ALA A 478 16.19 31.95 -7.74
C ALA A 478 15.06 31.01 -8.19
N LEU A 479 14.81 29.89 -7.44
CA LEU A 479 13.70 28.94 -7.72
C LEU A 479 12.33 29.58 -7.48
N ARG A 480 12.20 30.48 -6.51
CA ARG A 480 10.99 31.26 -6.32
C ARG A 480 10.76 32.18 -7.51
N GLY A 481 11.81 32.84 -8.01
CA GLY A 481 11.76 33.68 -9.22
C GLY A 481 11.27 32.94 -10.46
N VAL A 482 11.61 31.63 -10.60
CA VAL A 482 11.06 30.81 -11.71
C VAL A 482 9.54 30.74 -11.67
N VAL A 483 8.95 30.66 -10.46
CA VAL A 483 7.49 30.63 -10.30
C VAL A 483 6.87 32.03 -10.35
N ASP A 484 7.55 33.02 -9.79
CA ASP A 484 7.00 34.37 -9.75
C ASP A 484 7.09 35.09 -11.13
N ASN A 485 8.19 34.92 -11.86
CA ASN A 485 8.50 35.68 -13.05
C ASN A 485 8.74 34.85 -14.31
N GLY A 486 9.10 33.55 -14.11
CA GLY A 486 9.64 32.70 -15.16
C GLY A 486 8.67 31.68 -15.74
N THR A 487 9.25 30.53 -16.15
CA THR A 487 8.55 29.41 -16.81
C THR A 487 7.56 28.68 -15.91
N GLY A 488 7.60 28.93 -14.60
CA GLY A 488 6.73 28.33 -13.59
C GLY A 488 5.52 29.17 -13.20
N ARG A 489 5.23 30.29 -13.87
CA ARG A 489 4.15 31.23 -13.49
C ARG A 489 2.77 30.61 -13.25
N MET A 490 2.46 29.54 -13.97
CA MET A 490 1.19 28.84 -13.82
C MET A 490 1.07 28.13 -12.44
N MET A 491 2.17 28.05 -11.69
CA MET A 491 2.25 27.47 -10.36
C MET A 491 1.99 28.47 -9.24
N LYS A 492 1.88 29.78 -9.56
CA LYS A 492 1.55 30.80 -8.54
C LYS A 492 0.32 30.39 -7.76
N ASN A 493 0.46 30.42 -6.43
CA ASN A 493 -0.63 30.13 -5.52
C ASN A 493 -0.88 31.33 -4.60
N PRO A 494 -2.15 31.76 -4.43
CA PRO A 494 -2.46 32.92 -3.59
C PRO A 494 -2.24 32.64 -2.09
N ASN A 495 -2.21 31.37 -1.69
CA ASN A 495 -2.18 30.99 -0.27
C ASN A 495 -0.75 30.73 0.25
N PHE A 496 0.19 30.38 -0.64
CA PHE A 496 1.57 30.03 -0.26
C PHE A 496 2.54 30.16 -1.40
N GLY A 497 3.81 30.45 -1.09
CA GLY A 497 4.89 30.49 -2.07
C GLY A 497 5.34 29.10 -2.52
N ILE A 498 5.72 28.97 -3.77
CA ILE A 498 6.30 27.75 -4.35
C ILE A 498 7.67 28.10 -4.93
N CYS A 499 8.66 27.26 -4.64
CA CYS A 499 9.96 27.27 -5.29
C CYS A 499 10.06 26.04 -6.20
N GLY A 500 10.45 26.21 -7.46
CA GLY A 500 10.53 25.05 -8.34
C GLY A 500 11.05 25.36 -9.73
N LYS A 501 11.30 24.31 -10.49
CA LYS A 501 11.86 24.37 -11.85
C LYS A 501 11.11 23.44 -12.79
N THR A 502 10.73 23.96 -13.93
CA THR A 502 10.27 23.18 -15.08
C THR A 502 11.43 22.52 -15.79
N GLY A 503 11.23 21.30 -16.24
CA GLY A 503 12.15 20.56 -17.09
C GLY A 503 11.45 20.04 -18.34
N THR A 504 12.16 20.11 -19.46
CA THR A 504 11.79 19.41 -20.70
C THR A 504 13.08 18.88 -21.30
N ALA A 505 13.21 17.55 -21.34
CA ALA A 505 14.36 16.92 -21.94
C ALA A 505 13.93 16.01 -23.10
N ARG A 506 14.76 15.95 -24.15
CA ARG A 506 14.63 14.89 -25.15
C ARG A 506 15.21 13.60 -24.59
N MET A 507 14.56 12.49 -24.81
CA MET A 507 15.01 11.18 -24.39
C MET A 507 15.66 10.46 -25.56
N ALA A 508 16.82 9.86 -25.34
CA ALA A 508 17.48 9.01 -26.34
C ALA A 508 16.65 7.75 -26.57
N PHE A 509 16.62 7.29 -27.83
CA PHE A 509 16.06 5.98 -28.17
C PHE A 509 17.03 4.86 -27.78
N PRO A 510 16.53 3.62 -27.53
CA PRO A 510 17.39 2.49 -27.15
C PRO A 510 18.52 2.18 -28.15
N LYS A 511 18.31 2.50 -29.43
CA LYS A 511 19.34 2.36 -30.50
C LYS A 511 20.25 3.59 -30.64
N GLY A 512 20.14 4.55 -29.72
CA GLY A 512 20.85 5.84 -29.74
C GLY A 512 20.12 6.92 -30.52
N GLY A 513 20.53 8.18 -30.29
CA GLY A 513 19.95 9.36 -30.92
C GLY A 513 18.65 9.85 -30.28
N TYR A 514 18.29 11.09 -30.51
CA TYR A 514 17.10 11.74 -29.96
C TYR A 514 15.92 11.81 -30.93
N GLU A 515 16.11 11.28 -32.16
CA GLU A 515 15.09 11.27 -33.21
C GLU A 515 15.13 9.95 -33.97
N GLN A 516 13.96 9.37 -34.23
CA GLN A 516 13.79 8.16 -35.02
C GLN A 516 12.53 8.29 -35.89
N ASN A 517 12.68 8.19 -37.21
CA ASN A 517 11.59 8.37 -38.17
C ASN A 517 10.82 9.71 -38.01
N GLY A 518 11.55 10.81 -37.77
CA GLY A 518 10.98 12.12 -37.53
C GLY A 518 10.29 12.31 -36.16
N LYS A 519 10.18 11.25 -35.35
CA LYS A 519 9.57 11.29 -34.02
C LYS A 519 10.62 11.44 -32.93
N ARG A 520 10.23 12.13 -31.86
CA ARG A 520 11.05 12.37 -30.67
C ARG A 520 10.35 11.87 -29.44
N LYS A 521 11.12 11.45 -28.44
CA LYS A 521 10.61 11.17 -27.09
C LYS A 521 11.02 12.30 -26.16
N TYR A 522 10.14 12.64 -25.24
CA TYR A 522 10.35 13.72 -24.29
C TYR A 522 10.07 13.27 -22.86
N GLN A 523 10.78 13.90 -21.96
CA GLN A 523 10.49 13.89 -20.53
C GLN A 523 10.05 15.29 -20.11
N ALA A 524 8.86 15.40 -19.54
CA ALA A 524 8.33 16.63 -18.94
C ALA A 524 8.43 16.55 -17.43
N THR A 525 9.09 17.49 -16.79
CA THR A 525 9.36 17.45 -15.34
C THR A 525 8.97 18.77 -14.70
N PHE A 526 8.47 18.69 -13.46
CA PHE A 526 8.46 19.80 -12.51
C PHE A 526 8.99 19.29 -11.17
N ALA A 527 10.04 19.92 -10.65
CA ALA A 527 10.60 19.62 -9.35
C ALA A 527 10.64 20.90 -8.51
N GLY A 528 10.24 20.81 -7.24
CA GLY A 528 10.19 21.97 -6.38
C GLY A 528 9.78 21.62 -4.95
N PHE A 529 9.55 22.65 -4.14
CA PHE A 529 9.17 22.52 -2.74
C PHE A 529 8.26 23.69 -2.31
N PHE A 530 7.58 23.47 -1.23
CA PHE A 530 6.64 24.44 -0.64
C PHE A 530 6.42 24.16 0.87
N PRO A 531 5.91 25.16 1.67
CA PRO A 531 5.87 26.58 1.34
C PRO A 531 7.27 27.15 1.07
N ALA A 532 7.36 28.26 0.31
CA ALA A 532 8.67 28.83 -0.02
C ALA A 532 9.40 29.41 1.21
N GLU A 533 8.64 29.89 2.20
CA GLU A 533 9.12 30.57 3.40
C GLU A 533 9.68 29.60 4.47
N ASP A 534 9.02 28.46 4.66
CA ASP A 534 9.45 27.35 5.55
C ASP A 534 9.09 26.02 4.88
N PRO A 535 9.98 25.48 4.03
CA PRO A 535 9.69 24.32 3.24
C PRO A 535 9.36 23.09 4.08
N MET A 536 8.16 22.52 3.85
CA MET A 536 7.69 21.30 4.52
C MET A 536 7.78 20.08 3.61
N TYR A 537 7.46 20.25 2.32
CA TYR A 537 7.42 19.17 1.36
C TYR A 537 8.16 19.55 0.08
N SER A 538 8.88 18.61 -0.48
CA SER A 538 9.42 18.65 -1.84
C SER A 538 8.68 17.63 -2.71
N VAL A 539 8.45 17.99 -3.97
CA VAL A 539 7.71 17.16 -4.91
C VAL A 539 8.42 17.16 -6.26
N ILE A 540 8.44 16.00 -6.90
CA ILE A 540 8.79 15.88 -8.31
C ILE A 540 7.69 15.16 -9.06
N VAL A 541 7.35 15.68 -10.24
CA VAL A 541 6.46 15.02 -11.19
C VAL A 541 7.19 14.88 -12.51
N VAL A 542 7.19 13.67 -13.06
CA VAL A 542 7.81 13.38 -14.36
C VAL A 542 6.83 12.63 -15.24
N ALA A 543 6.67 13.07 -16.48
CA ALA A 543 5.88 12.39 -17.50
C ALA A 543 6.74 12.08 -18.72
N TYR A 544 6.65 10.86 -19.23
CA TYR A 544 7.40 10.35 -20.36
C TYR A 544 6.49 10.18 -21.57
N SER A 545 6.80 10.86 -22.69
CA SER A 545 5.99 10.75 -23.91
C SER A 545 6.23 9.43 -24.63
N LYS A 546 5.21 8.97 -25.36
CA LYS A 546 5.45 8.08 -26.51
C LYS A 546 6.21 8.86 -27.61
N PRO A 547 6.81 8.15 -28.60
CA PRO A 547 7.38 8.83 -29.77
C PRO A 547 6.33 9.73 -30.44
N THR A 548 6.61 11.04 -30.52
CA THR A 548 5.67 12.05 -31.03
C THR A 548 6.33 13.01 -32.01
N PHE A 549 5.55 13.64 -32.91
CA PHE A 549 5.98 14.74 -33.77
C PHE A 549 5.81 16.11 -33.09
N GLY A 550 4.96 16.19 -32.06
CA GLY A 550 4.64 17.43 -31.35
C GLY A 550 5.62 17.79 -30.26
N ASN A 551 5.45 19.01 -29.73
CA ASN A 551 6.18 19.48 -28.57
C ASN A 551 5.55 18.95 -27.27
N PHE A 552 6.41 18.77 -26.26
CA PHE A 552 6.02 18.21 -24.99
C PHE A 552 6.70 18.99 -23.86
N TYR A 553 5.93 19.66 -23.00
CA TYR A 553 6.48 20.59 -22.02
C TYR A 553 6.16 20.21 -20.59
N GLY A 554 7.14 20.43 -19.67
CA GLY A 554 6.97 20.21 -18.23
C GLY A 554 5.85 21.05 -17.62
N ALA A 555 5.72 22.29 -18.07
CA ALA A 555 4.63 23.17 -17.65
C ALA A 555 3.22 22.60 -17.95
N THR A 556 3.09 21.84 -19.04
CA THR A 556 1.81 21.27 -19.45
C THR A 556 1.47 19.99 -18.70
N TRP A 557 2.45 19.08 -18.53
CA TRP A 557 2.17 17.74 -18.05
C TRP A 557 2.48 17.53 -16.57
N ALA A 558 3.55 18.12 -16.05
CA ALA A 558 4.02 17.89 -14.69
C ALA A 558 3.52 18.97 -13.70
N ALA A 559 3.55 20.24 -14.10
CA ALA A 559 3.22 21.34 -13.21
C ALA A 559 1.77 21.31 -12.65
N PRO A 560 0.72 20.99 -13.42
CA PRO A 560 -0.64 20.90 -12.86
C PRO A 560 -0.77 19.83 -11.77
N VAL A 561 -0.14 18.67 -11.96
CA VAL A 561 -0.14 17.58 -10.97
C VAL A 561 0.56 18.01 -9.67
N PHE A 562 1.72 18.67 -9.79
CA PHE A 562 2.41 19.24 -8.65
C PHE A 562 1.52 20.22 -7.87
N ARG A 563 0.84 21.14 -8.57
CA ARG A 563 -0.07 22.11 -7.97
C ARG A 563 -1.23 21.44 -7.22
N ASP A 564 -1.82 20.40 -7.81
CA ASP A 564 -2.94 19.68 -7.19
C ASP A 564 -2.48 18.96 -5.91
N ILE A 565 -1.28 18.36 -5.91
CA ILE A 565 -0.66 17.78 -4.71
C ILE A 565 -0.40 18.87 -3.65
N ALA A 566 0.17 20.00 -4.03
CA ALA A 566 0.44 21.10 -3.11
C ALA A 566 -0.83 21.68 -2.48
N ASN A 567 -1.89 21.84 -3.28
CA ASN A 567 -3.20 22.28 -2.79
C ASN A 567 -3.83 21.28 -1.82
N HIS A 568 -3.70 19.97 -2.11
CA HIS A 568 -4.19 18.92 -1.22
C HIS A 568 -3.47 18.98 0.14
N LEU A 569 -2.13 19.10 0.12
CA LEU A 569 -1.34 19.21 1.34
C LEU A 569 -1.69 20.48 2.12
N TYR A 570 -1.80 21.64 1.44
CA TYR A 570 -2.25 22.87 2.10
C TYR A 570 -3.62 22.71 2.76
N ALA A 571 -4.57 22.08 2.05
CA ALA A 571 -5.92 21.87 2.57
C ALA A 571 -5.98 20.90 3.77
N ASN A 572 -4.98 20.03 3.96
CA ASN A 572 -5.03 18.97 4.98
C ASN A 572 -3.92 19.07 6.06
N THR A 573 -3.03 20.08 6.00
CA THR A 573 -1.95 20.26 6.98
C THR A 573 -2.24 21.45 7.90
N PRO A 574 -2.72 21.21 9.15
CA PRO A 574 -3.10 22.28 10.07
C PRO A 574 -1.96 23.22 10.46
N GLU A 575 -0.73 22.69 10.52
CA GLU A 575 0.48 23.45 10.84
C GLU A 575 0.76 24.53 9.79
N TRP A 576 0.40 24.24 8.57
CA TRP A 576 0.57 25.14 7.43
C TRP A 576 -0.67 26.04 7.21
N ASN A 577 -1.86 25.45 7.29
CA ASN A 577 -3.13 26.14 7.08
C ASN A 577 -3.82 26.47 8.40
N LYS A 578 -3.57 27.65 8.94
CA LYS A 578 -4.12 28.10 10.23
C LYS A 578 -5.66 28.09 10.28
N SER A 579 -6.34 28.24 9.14
CA SER A 579 -7.81 28.20 9.09
C SER A 579 -8.36 26.80 9.42
N ILE A 580 -7.64 25.76 9.07
CA ILE A 580 -8.01 24.38 9.40
C ILE A 580 -7.83 24.11 10.90
N LYS A 581 -6.77 24.66 11.49
CA LYS A 581 -6.54 24.53 12.93
C LYS A 581 -7.70 25.11 13.73
N ALA A 582 -8.15 26.30 13.38
CA ALA A 582 -9.32 26.95 14.00
C ALA A 582 -10.61 26.12 13.79
N ASN A 583 -10.84 25.58 12.59
CA ASN A 583 -11.99 24.73 12.29
C ASN A 583 -11.95 23.39 13.02
N LYS A 584 -10.76 22.79 13.19
CA LYS A 584 -10.59 21.54 13.94
C LYS A 584 -10.88 21.74 15.43
N GLU A 585 -10.35 22.80 16.03
CA GLU A 585 -10.61 23.16 17.41
C GLU A 585 -12.09 23.46 17.65
N SER A 586 -12.76 24.16 16.74
CA SER A 586 -14.21 24.40 16.77
C SER A 586 -15.01 23.10 16.65
N ARG A 587 -14.61 22.19 15.76
CA ARG A 587 -15.26 20.89 15.59
C ARG A 587 -15.05 19.96 16.80
N GLU A 588 -13.86 19.94 17.39
CA GLU A 588 -13.58 19.18 18.60
C GLU A 588 -14.38 19.72 19.80
N SER A 589 -14.51 21.03 19.93
CA SER A 589 -15.35 21.68 20.93
C SER A 589 -16.83 21.33 20.73
N ALA A 590 -17.32 21.35 19.49
CA ALA A 590 -18.69 20.96 19.15
C ALA A 590 -18.93 19.45 19.43
N ILE A 591 -17.98 18.58 19.12
CA ILE A 591 -18.05 17.13 19.45
C ILE A 591 -18.05 16.92 20.98
N ALA A 592 -17.22 17.67 21.73
CA ALA A 592 -17.19 17.60 23.17
C ALA A 592 -18.53 18.08 23.80
N GLN A 593 -19.13 19.10 23.21
CA GLN A 593 -20.45 19.59 23.63
C GLN A 593 -21.55 18.57 23.31
N LEU A 594 -21.53 17.94 22.13
CA LEU A 594 -22.43 16.85 21.75
C LEU A 594 -22.31 15.64 22.69
N ARG A 595 -21.08 15.28 23.09
CA ARG A 595 -20.84 14.18 24.04
C ARG A 595 -21.39 14.52 25.42
N ARG A 596 -21.29 15.77 25.90
CA ARG A 596 -21.87 16.22 27.17
C ARG A 596 -23.38 16.16 27.11
N THR A 597 -24.02 16.70 26.07
CA THR A 597 -25.49 16.65 25.87
C THR A 597 -25.98 15.20 25.71
N SER A 598 -25.24 14.32 25.05
CA SER A 598 -25.58 12.89 24.96
C SER A 598 -25.53 12.20 26.33
N SER A 599 -24.51 12.48 27.13
CA SER A 599 -24.40 11.94 28.51
C SER A 599 -25.49 12.44 29.44
N GLU A 600 -25.91 13.70 29.28
CA GLU A 600 -27.06 14.28 30.03
C GLU A 600 -28.38 13.67 29.58
N ALA A 601 -28.54 13.45 28.26
CA ALA A 601 -29.71 12.77 27.71
C ALA A 601 -29.79 11.31 28.18
N GLU A 602 -28.66 10.57 28.22
CA GLU A 602 -28.64 9.21 28.78
C GLU A 602 -29.01 9.16 30.26
N LYS A 603 -28.57 10.12 31.05
CA LYS A 603 -28.97 10.25 32.46
C LYS A 603 -30.44 10.56 32.60
N PHE A 604 -30.97 11.44 31.74
CA PHE A 604 -32.40 11.80 31.73
C PHE A 604 -33.26 10.60 31.32
N ILE A 605 -32.88 9.89 30.27
CA ILE A 605 -33.56 8.67 29.81
C ILE A 605 -33.56 7.60 30.91
N LYS A 606 -32.42 7.39 31.58
CA LYS A 606 -32.30 6.43 32.69
C LYS A 606 -33.22 6.79 33.89
N LYS A 607 -33.34 8.08 34.19
CA LYS A 607 -34.21 8.56 35.27
C LYS A 607 -35.69 8.37 34.92
N GLU A 608 -36.09 8.65 33.67
CA GLU A 608 -37.49 8.54 33.22
C GLU A 608 -37.92 7.06 33.08
N ILE A 609 -37.01 6.14 32.71
CA ILE A 609 -37.27 4.70 32.70
C ILE A 609 -37.54 4.14 34.12
N LEU A 610 -36.91 4.72 35.13
CA LEU A 610 -37.04 4.27 36.54
C LEU A 610 -38.27 4.81 37.28
N GLU A 611 -38.88 5.90 36.81
CA GLU A 611 -39.90 6.65 37.55
C GLU A 611 -41.29 6.64 36.92
N SER A 612 -41.53 6.07 35.70
CA SER A 612 -42.86 6.19 35.06
C SER A 612 -43.58 4.87 34.81
N ASP A 613 -44.79 4.78 35.40
CA ASP A 613 -45.80 3.73 35.09
C ASP A 613 -46.64 4.07 33.83
N SER A 614 -46.28 5.07 33.06
CA SER A 614 -46.99 5.53 31.86
C SER A 614 -46.02 5.69 30.66
N LEU A 615 -46.61 5.67 29.45
CA LEU A 615 -45.85 5.78 28.20
C LEU A 615 -45.09 7.11 28.12
N SER A 616 -43.75 7.03 27.95
CA SER A 616 -42.92 8.23 27.85
C SER A 616 -43.10 8.98 26.52
N CYS A 617 -42.83 10.30 26.56
CA CYS A 617 -42.86 11.15 25.39
C CYS A 617 -41.55 10.98 24.58
N VAL A 618 -41.66 10.54 23.33
CA VAL A 618 -40.52 10.42 22.43
C VAL A 618 -40.52 11.45 21.30
N VAL A 619 -41.48 12.35 21.25
CA VAL A 619 -41.55 13.40 20.23
C VAL A 619 -40.36 14.35 20.39
N GLY A 620 -39.65 14.61 19.28
CA GLY A 620 -38.42 15.41 19.21
C GLY A 620 -37.13 14.61 19.36
N LEU A 621 -37.19 13.33 19.77
CA LEU A 621 -36.03 12.44 19.86
C LEU A 621 -35.62 11.90 18.48
N GLY A 622 -34.36 11.51 18.32
CA GLY A 622 -33.92 10.69 17.21
C GLY A 622 -34.46 9.26 17.31
N LEU A 623 -34.54 8.53 16.19
CA LEU A 623 -35.09 7.17 16.17
C LEU A 623 -34.42 6.25 17.22
N LYS A 624 -33.08 6.29 17.30
CA LYS A 624 -32.30 5.44 18.22
C LYS A 624 -32.71 5.68 19.71
N ASP A 625 -32.85 6.94 20.06
CA ASP A 625 -33.18 7.32 21.44
C ASP A 625 -34.65 6.99 21.79
N ALA A 626 -35.55 7.18 20.82
CA ALA A 626 -36.95 6.81 20.93
C ALA A 626 -37.15 5.30 21.10
N LEU A 627 -36.44 4.48 20.27
CA LEU A 627 -36.43 3.02 20.39
C LEU A 627 -35.91 2.59 21.77
N CYS A 628 -34.75 3.13 22.16
CA CYS A 628 -34.13 2.80 23.45
C CYS A 628 -35.09 3.09 24.64
N LEU A 629 -35.78 4.23 24.62
CA LEU A 629 -36.70 4.62 25.70
C LEU A 629 -37.93 3.70 25.75
N LEU A 630 -38.61 3.48 24.64
CA LEU A 630 -39.87 2.72 24.59
C LEU A 630 -39.64 1.19 24.75
N GLU A 631 -38.61 0.63 24.16
CA GLU A 631 -38.30 -0.79 24.29
C GLU A 631 -37.83 -1.16 25.70
N ASN A 632 -37.04 -0.28 26.35
CA ASN A 632 -36.68 -0.46 27.78
C ASN A 632 -37.84 -0.33 28.72
N GLN A 633 -38.92 0.39 28.35
CA GLN A 633 -40.18 0.39 29.07
C GLN A 633 -41.04 -0.86 28.81
N GLY A 634 -40.61 -1.72 27.89
CA GLY A 634 -41.22 -3.00 27.55
C GLY A 634 -42.29 -2.92 26.44
N TYR A 635 -42.26 -1.87 25.62
CA TYR A 635 -43.19 -1.71 24.47
C TYR A 635 -42.53 -2.19 23.15
N LYS A 636 -43.33 -2.60 22.21
CA LYS A 636 -42.89 -2.84 20.81
C LYS A 636 -43.01 -1.52 20.05
N VAL A 637 -42.08 -1.20 19.20
CA VAL A 637 -42.08 0.04 18.43
C VAL A 637 -42.16 -0.26 16.93
N GLU A 638 -43.10 0.37 16.27
CA GLU A 638 -43.20 0.44 14.82
C GLU A 638 -43.00 1.89 14.36
N PHE A 639 -42.21 2.10 13.35
CA PHE A 639 -41.89 3.46 12.90
C PHE A 639 -42.01 3.63 11.38
N THR A 640 -42.27 4.86 10.94
CA THR A 640 -42.32 5.28 9.54
C THR A 640 -41.55 6.61 9.37
N GLY A 641 -40.91 6.79 8.20
CA GLY A 641 -40.12 7.99 7.89
C GLY A 641 -38.67 7.96 8.42
N TYR A 642 -38.02 9.10 8.43
CA TYR A 642 -36.61 9.29 8.89
C TYR A 642 -36.46 10.68 9.52
N GLY A 643 -35.39 10.87 10.32
CA GLY A 643 -35.17 12.12 11.06
C GLY A 643 -35.56 12.03 12.52
N LYS A 644 -36.28 13.06 13.02
CA LYS A 644 -36.78 13.12 14.41
C LYS A 644 -38.22 12.68 14.50
N VAL A 645 -38.60 12.11 15.64
CA VAL A 645 -40.02 11.75 15.92
C VAL A 645 -40.86 13.02 16.00
N VAL A 646 -41.84 13.09 15.11
CA VAL A 646 -42.80 14.20 15.04
C VAL A 646 -44.16 13.83 15.59
N GLU A 647 -44.47 12.52 15.66
CA GLU A 647 -45.75 12.02 16.17
C GLU A 647 -45.57 10.65 16.83
N GLN A 648 -46.36 10.42 17.90
CA GLN A 648 -46.35 9.20 18.69
C GLN A 648 -47.82 8.76 18.95
N GLN A 649 -48.10 7.48 18.72
CA GLN A 649 -49.41 6.88 19.08
C GLN A 649 -49.19 5.53 19.76
N PRO A 650 -49.76 5.29 20.94
CA PRO A 650 -50.58 6.21 21.76
C PRO A 650 -49.81 7.43 22.22
N LYS A 651 -50.52 8.50 22.59
CA LYS A 651 -49.89 9.73 23.09
C LYS A 651 -49.14 9.47 24.41
N ALA A 652 -48.14 10.29 24.65
CA ALA A 652 -47.39 10.27 25.90
C ALA A 652 -48.32 10.39 27.11
N GLY A 653 -48.00 9.68 28.19
CA GLY A 653 -48.83 9.60 29.40
C GLY A 653 -49.96 8.54 29.34
N ALA A 654 -50.17 7.87 28.21
CA ALA A 654 -51.14 6.80 28.12
C ALA A 654 -50.74 5.59 28.98
N LYS A 655 -51.68 5.04 29.72
CA LYS A 655 -51.49 3.77 30.44
C LYS A 655 -51.79 2.60 29.51
N ILE A 656 -50.75 1.93 29.03
CA ILE A 656 -50.84 0.77 28.15
C ILE A 656 -50.05 -0.40 28.76
N THR A 657 -50.47 -1.63 28.44
CA THR A 657 -49.84 -2.83 28.97
C THR A 657 -48.48 -3.06 28.32
N LYS A 658 -47.50 -3.57 29.08
CA LYS A 658 -46.18 -3.99 28.52
C LYS A 658 -46.42 -5.00 27.40
N GLY A 659 -45.67 -4.86 26.30
CA GLY A 659 -45.82 -5.66 25.10
C GLY A 659 -46.75 -5.04 24.03
N SER A 660 -47.49 -3.95 24.35
CA SER A 660 -48.27 -3.18 23.37
C SER A 660 -47.35 -2.50 22.33
N THR A 661 -47.89 -2.28 21.12
CA THR A 661 -47.15 -1.60 20.05
C THR A 661 -47.36 -0.08 20.13
N VAL A 662 -46.27 0.67 20.04
CA VAL A 662 -46.26 2.13 19.91
C VAL A 662 -45.82 2.49 18.51
N HIS A 663 -46.62 3.24 17.78
CA HIS A 663 -46.30 3.73 16.45
C HIS A 663 -45.71 5.13 16.53
N ILE A 664 -44.57 5.34 15.88
CA ILE A 664 -43.89 6.64 15.78
C ILE A 664 -43.65 7.03 14.32
N ARG A 665 -43.86 8.31 14.04
CA ARG A 665 -43.58 8.87 12.72
C ARG A 665 -42.44 9.88 12.81
N LEU A 666 -41.46 9.74 11.92
CA LEU A 666 -40.29 10.59 11.85
C LEU A 666 -40.34 11.52 10.63
N SER A 667 -39.74 12.71 10.75
CA SER A 667 -39.61 13.68 9.67
C SER A 667 -38.34 14.52 9.86
N ASP A 668 -37.71 14.91 8.76
CA ASP A 668 -36.56 15.85 8.73
C ASP A 668 -37.01 17.33 8.71
N ASN A 669 -38.27 17.64 8.47
CA ASN A 669 -38.77 19.01 8.45
C ASN A 669 -38.91 19.56 9.88
N GLU A 670 -38.17 20.59 10.22
CA GLU A 670 -38.21 21.34 11.50
C GLU A 670 -39.52 22.11 11.74
N THR A 671 -40.57 21.88 10.98
CA THR A 671 -41.88 22.50 11.22
C THR A 671 -42.77 21.58 12.04
N ALA A 672 -42.42 21.34 13.28
CA ALA A 672 -43.33 20.74 14.25
C ALA A 672 -43.31 21.52 15.56
N GLY A 673 -44.35 22.28 15.73
CA GLY A 673 -44.97 22.61 17.02
C GLY A 673 -44.07 23.19 18.10
N THR A 674 -43.92 24.51 18.10
CA THR A 674 -43.65 25.27 19.33
C THR A 674 -44.61 24.80 20.42
N ILE A 675 -44.11 23.97 21.35
CA ILE A 675 -44.85 23.66 22.59
C ILE A 675 -44.93 24.96 23.37
N LYS A 676 -46.09 25.65 23.35
CA LYS A 676 -46.44 26.70 24.29
C LYS A 676 -46.39 26.07 25.68
N ARG A 677 -45.35 26.37 26.44
CA ARG A 677 -45.38 26.22 27.90
C ARG A 677 -46.43 27.15 28.42
N SER A 678 -47.58 26.67 28.77
CA SER A 678 -48.55 27.40 29.60
C SER A 678 -47.93 27.56 30.99
N THR A 679 -47.35 28.70 31.25
CA THR A 679 -47.12 29.18 32.62
C THR A 679 -48.47 29.62 33.17
N ASP A 680 -49.17 28.73 33.81
CA ASP A 680 -50.28 29.08 34.61
C ASP A 680 -49.76 29.62 35.94
N LYS A 681 -49.70 30.94 36.04
CA LYS A 681 -49.66 31.66 37.32
C LYS A 681 -51.10 31.97 37.69
N GLY A 682 -51.69 31.08 38.42
CA GLY A 682 -52.93 31.37 39.14
C GLY A 682 -52.65 31.82 40.58
N LYS A 683 -53.26 32.85 40.95
CA LYS A 683 -53.28 33.54 42.26
C LYS A 683 -53.22 32.62 43.49
#